data_57216ca3869f9dba3afa874e6d1c5e18
#
_entry.id   57216ca3869f9dba3afa874e6d1c5e18
#
_cell.length_a   1.000
_cell.length_b   1.000
_cell.length_c   1.000
_cell.angle_alpha   90.00
_cell.angle_beta   90.00
_cell.angle_gamma   90.00
#
_symmetry.space_group_name_H-M   'P 1'
#
loop_
_entity.id
_entity.type
_entity.pdbx_description
1 polymer ?
#
loop_
_entity_poly.entity_id
_entity_poly.type
_entity_poly.pdbx_seq_one_letter_code
_entity_poly.pdbx_strand_id
1 'polypeptide(L)'
;MNELTANQKAFIKAFNADSQIIGEQTEKFLKLVYPSYLIDKTDLESLLEKDSTLRLQSMTFFRIGSCTADNVDKVFENINDRFEKLLTALYSINIPIAYGIVSRDGVTNLVLGVYSSSDVESVKTITQGMLSGVDMKEIIPDFSSGTNANINHGILAGVPSLYVKEQKQTFSLASIMRSLNGQDYTLLFIAKPVSQDIISQNLSDLINVRDHAFAVSKRNVARAKSYSENTTDATTENDTKNSVAGPIGGGAGAGAGAVAGAVIGSFVPVIGTTIGAAVGGAVGGGLGTIIGNIVGKGKSHSEGVSKSVSKAITDGETISGDIQNGFALELMNYADNAIERLKGGQNNGIWQTAIAYSADSEISRNIIRACLSGELSKLDAEKLPMLAFEPKKSSEALAIPNFLESDCQNPLCSYINSAELGLLCTVPTESVPDFELRLEKKFPLVASRAEVNKIQIGNVVDSKRPMENMPFGLSERDLNKHTFVCGITGSGKTTTVKKILIEAKKPFLVIESAKKEYRNIAMDTTVYTPGKPEINAPQINPFYIMPGVSPQVHIDYLKDLFNASFSFYGPMPYILEKCLHSVYKNKGWDLTLGYHPLLANTNSPTDFFSIEHTKSQYSNLSHKFLFPTMQELKDEIARYIEEELKYDGEVAGNVKTAMKVRLENLCVGAKGYTFNTNEFFDFAKMFDKNVVFELEGLA
;
A
#
# COMPACT_ATOMS: atom_id res chain seq x y z
N MET A 1 18.35 69.20 16.50
CA MET A 1 17.37 68.30 15.88
C MET A 1 16.76 69.07 14.72
N ASN A 2 17.14 68.72 13.49
CA ASN A 2 16.57 69.37 12.32
C ASN A 2 15.09 69.02 12.25
N GLU A 3 14.22 70.03 12.18
CA GLU A 3 12.79 69.85 12.00
C GLU A 3 12.53 69.07 10.67
N LEU A 4 11.75 68.02 10.76
CA LEU A 4 11.30 67.26 9.61
C LEU A 4 10.56 68.16 8.63
N THR A 5 10.90 68.10 7.34
CA THR A 5 10.18 68.86 6.28
C THR A 5 8.73 68.42 6.20
N ALA A 6 7.86 69.28 5.69
CA ALA A 6 6.43 68.98 5.52
C ALA A 6 6.19 67.66 4.71
N ASN A 7 7.05 67.38 3.72
CA ASN A 7 6.99 66.16 2.93
C ASN A 7 7.41 64.92 3.73
N GLN A 8 8.39 65.05 4.61
CA GLN A 8 8.82 63.96 5.52
C GLN A 8 7.70 63.66 6.52
N LYS A 9 7.04 64.71 7.07
CA LYS A 9 5.88 64.54 7.97
C LYS A 9 4.71 63.89 7.28
N ALA A 10 4.42 64.26 6.01
CA ALA A 10 3.36 63.65 5.20
C ALA A 10 3.66 62.20 4.85
N PHE A 11 4.94 61.90 4.51
CA PHE A 11 5.42 60.52 4.26
C PHE A 11 5.27 59.64 5.50
N ILE A 12 5.74 60.12 6.64
CA ILE A 12 5.62 59.40 7.94
C ILE A 12 4.14 59.12 8.25
N LYS A 13 3.26 60.12 8.07
CA LYS A 13 1.84 59.97 8.30
C LYS A 13 1.20 58.94 7.37
N ALA A 14 1.58 58.94 6.09
CA ALA A 14 1.10 57.97 5.10
C ALA A 14 1.60 56.55 5.43
N PHE A 15 2.88 56.42 5.81
CA PHE A 15 3.48 55.13 6.21
C PHE A 15 2.88 54.57 7.50
N ASN A 16 2.55 55.44 8.47
CA ASN A 16 1.84 55.03 9.67
C ASN A 16 0.42 54.54 9.36
N ALA A 17 -0.29 55.17 8.41
CA ALA A 17 -1.60 54.71 7.96
C ALA A 17 -1.48 53.30 7.29
N ASP A 18 -0.45 53.07 6.48
CA ASP A 18 -0.21 51.78 5.85
C ASP A 18 0.12 50.68 6.88
N SER A 19 0.87 51.02 7.91
CA SER A 19 1.19 50.07 9.00
C SER A 19 -0.06 49.67 9.77
N GLN A 20 -1.00 50.60 9.98
CA GLN A 20 -2.29 50.32 10.62
C GLN A 20 -3.13 49.38 9.73
N ILE A 21 -3.23 49.69 8.42
CA ILE A 21 -3.95 48.84 7.48
C ILE A 21 -3.37 47.43 7.44
N ILE A 22 -2.05 47.29 7.38
CA ILE A 22 -1.38 45.97 7.40
C ILE A 22 -1.68 45.25 8.71
N GLY A 23 -1.63 45.89 9.87
CA GLY A 23 -1.96 45.30 11.16
C GLY A 23 -3.41 44.76 11.18
N GLU A 24 -4.38 45.54 10.72
CA GLU A 24 -5.77 45.12 10.63
C GLU A 24 -5.98 43.94 9.67
N GLN A 25 -5.32 43.97 8.51
CA GLN A 25 -5.42 42.89 7.54
C GLN A 25 -4.71 41.61 8.03
N THR A 26 -3.60 41.73 8.76
CA THR A 26 -2.92 40.59 9.38
C THR A 26 -3.81 39.95 10.44
N GLU A 27 -4.47 40.72 11.28
CA GLU A 27 -5.42 40.19 12.26
C GLU A 27 -6.59 39.46 11.58
N LYS A 28 -7.16 40.02 10.50
CA LYS A 28 -8.19 39.36 9.71
C LYS A 28 -7.68 38.03 9.09
N PHE A 29 -6.47 38.04 8.53
CA PHE A 29 -5.86 36.86 7.98
C PHE A 29 -5.68 35.74 9.06
N LEU A 30 -5.18 36.10 10.23
CA LEU A 30 -5.03 35.16 11.35
C LEU A 30 -6.40 34.63 11.79
N LYS A 31 -7.45 35.45 11.88
CA LYS A 31 -8.81 34.98 12.21
C LYS A 31 -9.33 33.95 11.21
N LEU A 32 -9.01 34.09 9.91
CA LEU A 32 -9.51 33.24 8.85
C LEU A 32 -8.70 31.92 8.72
N VAL A 33 -7.39 31.98 8.87
CA VAL A 33 -6.48 30.86 8.56
C VAL A 33 -5.84 30.25 9.78
N TYR A 34 -5.45 31.06 10.75
CA TYR A 34 -4.71 30.66 11.96
C TYR A 34 -5.35 31.24 13.23
N PRO A 35 -6.64 30.97 13.47
CA PRO A 35 -7.33 31.58 14.63
C PRO A 35 -6.75 31.18 15.96
N SER A 36 -6.03 30.06 16.02
CA SER A 36 -5.31 29.58 17.20
C SER A 36 -4.25 30.56 17.72
N TYR A 37 -3.70 31.42 16.84
CA TYR A 37 -2.72 32.46 17.25
C TYR A 37 -3.36 33.61 18.04
N LEU A 38 -4.69 33.70 18.06
CA LEU A 38 -5.44 34.75 18.74
C LEU A 38 -6.12 34.28 20.03
N ILE A 39 -5.90 33.01 20.44
CA ILE A 39 -6.49 32.43 21.65
C ILE A 39 -5.78 32.97 22.89
N ASP A 40 -6.55 33.50 23.85
CA ASP A 40 -6.04 33.74 25.21
C ASP A 40 -6.08 32.44 26.02
N LYS A 41 -5.05 32.23 26.86
CA LYS A 41 -4.96 31.04 27.72
C LYS A 41 -6.15 30.89 28.67
N THR A 42 -6.80 32.01 29.03
CA THR A 42 -7.96 32.01 29.90
C THR A 42 -9.20 31.45 29.23
N ASP A 43 -9.27 31.51 27.91
CA ASP A 43 -10.46 31.12 27.13
C ASP A 43 -10.41 29.67 26.61
N LEU A 44 -9.25 28.99 26.77
CA LEU A 44 -9.03 27.65 26.24
C LEU A 44 -10.12 26.64 26.65
N GLU A 45 -10.49 26.63 27.93
CA GLU A 45 -11.48 25.69 28.46
C GLU A 45 -12.88 25.89 27.88
N SER A 46 -13.23 27.13 27.47
CA SER A 46 -14.52 27.45 26.85
C SER A 46 -14.64 26.92 25.42
N LEU A 47 -13.52 26.64 24.76
CA LEU A 47 -13.44 26.13 23.40
C LEU A 47 -13.53 24.61 23.33
N LEU A 48 -13.54 23.91 24.48
CA LEU A 48 -13.59 22.47 24.56
C LEU A 48 -15.02 21.97 24.72
N GLU A 49 -15.24 20.73 24.27
CA GLU A 49 -16.50 19.99 24.49
C GLU A 49 -16.68 19.75 26.00
N LYS A 50 -17.89 20.04 26.50
CA LYS A 50 -18.19 19.89 27.94
C LYS A 50 -18.16 18.44 28.38
N ASP A 51 -18.68 17.55 27.56
CA ASP A 51 -18.68 16.12 27.75
C ASP A 51 -18.10 15.41 26.52
N SER A 52 -16.78 15.33 26.51
CA SER A 52 -16.05 14.66 25.42
C SER A 52 -16.34 13.15 25.38
N THR A 53 -16.61 12.54 26.53
CA THR A 53 -16.95 11.10 26.63
C THR A 53 -18.24 10.80 25.91
N LEU A 54 -19.30 11.54 26.21
CA LEU A 54 -20.60 11.38 25.55
C LEU A 54 -20.49 11.64 24.03
N ARG A 55 -19.70 12.64 23.65
CA ARG A 55 -19.48 13.00 22.25
C ARG A 55 -18.79 11.89 21.47
N LEU A 56 -17.72 11.32 21.98
CA LEU A 56 -17.00 10.21 21.37
C LEU A 56 -17.83 8.91 21.37
N GLN A 57 -18.62 8.66 22.43
CA GLN A 57 -19.54 7.51 22.49
C GLN A 57 -20.70 7.60 21.51
N SER A 58 -21.06 8.81 21.03
CA SER A 58 -22.07 8.99 19.99
C SER A 58 -21.57 8.63 18.58
N MET A 59 -20.27 8.35 18.41
CA MET A 59 -19.69 7.90 17.16
C MET A 59 -19.60 6.37 17.11
N THR A 60 -19.79 5.80 15.92
CA THR A 60 -19.51 4.37 15.66
C THR A 60 -18.08 4.25 15.13
N PHE A 61 -17.28 3.40 15.78
CA PHE A 61 -15.88 3.22 15.42
C PHE A 61 -15.62 1.86 14.77
N PHE A 62 -14.77 1.87 13.74
CA PHE A 62 -14.24 0.70 13.06
C PHE A 62 -12.72 0.62 13.26
N ARG A 63 -12.23 -0.54 13.67
CA ARG A 63 -10.80 -0.84 13.64
C ARG A 63 -10.38 -1.15 12.21
N ILE A 64 -9.27 -0.59 11.77
CA ILE A 64 -8.58 -0.91 10.52
C ILE A 64 -7.36 -1.78 10.86
N GLY A 65 -7.48 -3.10 10.65
CA GLY A 65 -6.42 -4.06 10.98
C GLY A 65 -5.43 -4.30 9.84
N SER A 66 -5.84 -4.09 8.60
CA SER A 66 -4.98 -4.25 7.42
C SER A 66 -5.49 -3.47 6.23
N CYS A 67 -4.57 -3.17 5.31
CA CYS A 67 -4.87 -2.58 4.01
C CYS A 67 -3.98 -3.21 2.94
N THR A 68 -4.43 -3.22 1.68
CA THR A 68 -3.67 -3.77 0.56
C THR A 68 -3.15 -2.65 -0.33
N ALA A 69 -1.87 -2.69 -0.67
CA ALA A 69 -1.26 -1.82 -1.68
C ALA A 69 -0.94 -2.62 -2.95
N ASP A 70 -1.23 -2.02 -4.12
CA ASP A 70 -1.14 -2.70 -5.42
C ASP A 70 0.25 -2.63 -6.05
N ASN A 71 1.07 -1.67 -5.64
CA ASN A 71 2.39 -1.43 -6.24
C ASN A 71 3.43 -1.19 -5.15
N VAL A 72 4.47 -2.03 -5.16
CA VAL A 72 5.57 -1.97 -4.19
C VAL A 72 6.36 -0.66 -4.31
N ASP A 73 6.52 -0.14 -5.54
CA ASP A 73 7.34 1.04 -5.80
C ASP A 73 6.60 2.37 -5.51
N LYS A 74 5.26 2.33 -5.42
CA LYS A 74 4.39 3.50 -5.25
C LYS A 74 3.33 3.31 -4.17
N VAL A 75 3.65 2.55 -3.13
CA VAL A 75 2.72 2.23 -2.02
C VAL A 75 2.07 3.48 -1.46
N PHE A 76 2.89 4.47 -1.16
CA PHE A 76 2.45 5.71 -0.54
C PHE A 76 1.49 6.51 -1.45
N GLU A 77 1.87 6.76 -2.71
CA GLU A 77 1.02 7.51 -3.65
C GLU A 77 -0.34 6.84 -3.85
N ASN A 78 -0.33 5.51 -3.94
CA ASN A 78 -1.53 4.73 -4.14
C ASN A 78 -2.47 4.76 -2.93
N ILE A 79 -1.94 4.65 -1.72
CA ILE A 79 -2.73 4.71 -0.48
C ILE A 79 -3.32 6.11 -0.29
N ASN A 80 -2.52 7.16 -0.47
CA ASN A 80 -2.98 8.54 -0.31
C ASN A 80 -4.07 8.94 -1.30
N ASP A 81 -3.92 8.60 -2.58
CA ASP A 81 -4.95 8.83 -3.60
C ASP A 81 -6.29 8.17 -3.21
N ARG A 82 -6.24 6.98 -2.62
CA ARG A 82 -7.44 6.29 -2.13
C ARG A 82 -8.07 6.98 -0.92
N PHE A 83 -7.26 7.46 0.02
CA PHE A 83 -7.76 8.21 1.18
C PHE A 83 -8.34 9.56 0.78
N GLU A 84 -7.71 10.29 -0.15
CA GLU A 84 -8.28 11.52 -0.70
C GLU A 84 -9.65 11.26 -1.34
N LYS A 85 -9.78 10.23 -2.17
CA LYS A 85 -11.05 9.82 -2.78
C LYS A 85 -12.09 9.42 -1.75
N LEU A 86 -11.68 8.67 -0.73
CA LEU A 86 -12.56 8.28 0.38
C LEU A 86 -13.10 9.52 1.10
N LEU A 87 -12.23 10.45 1.48
CA LEU A 87 -12.63 11.67 2.18
C LEU A 87 -13.50 12.58 1.31
N THR A 88 -13.19 12.70 0.02
CA THR A 88 -14.05 13.42 -0.93
C THR A 88 -15.46 12.81 -1.02
N ALA A 89 -15.55 11.48 -1.02
CA ALA A 89 -16.83 10.78 -1.01
C ALA A 89 -17.60 11.02 0.31
N LEU A 90 -16.90 10.94 1.46
CA LEU A 90 -17.51 11.21 2.78
C LEU A 90 -17.93 12.67 2.94
N TYR A 91 -17.16 13.60 2.38
CA TYR A 91 -17.53 15.03 2.33
C TYR A 91 -18.85 15.24 1.57
N SER A 92 -19.03 14.56 0.44
CA SER A 92 -20.23 14.70 -0.39
C SER A 92 -21.53 14.29 0.30
N ILE A 93 -21.44 13.41 1.29
CA ILE A 93 -22.58 12.95 2.13
C ILE A 93 -22.61 13.66 3.49
N ASN A 94 -21.77 14.67 3.69
CA ASN A 94 -21.73 15.56 4.86
C ASN A 94 -21.59 14.84 6.21
N ILE A 95 -20.71 13.84 6.30
CA ILE A 95 -20.52 13.05 7.51
C ILE A 95 -19.24 13.47 8.23
N PRO A 96 -19.32 13.95 9.50
CA PRO A 96 -18.14 14.14 10.33
C PRO A 96 -17.46 12.80 10.68
N ILE A 97 -16.13 12.83 10.73
CA ILE A 97 -15.31 11.66 11.00
C ILE A 97 -14.31 11.91 12.13
N ALA A 98 -13.86 10.83 12.76
CA ALA A 98 -12.69 10.81 13.63
C ALA A 98 -11.76 9.69 13.17
N TYR A 99 -10.52 10.00 12.86
CA TYR A 99 -9.52 9.03 12.43
C TYR A 99 -8.29 9.09 13.33
N GLY A 100 -7.72 7.95 13.67
CA GLY A 100 -6.48 7.98 14.46
C GLY A 100 -6.16 6.68 15.16
N ILE A 101 -5.46 6.80 16.27
CA ILE A 101 -4.89 5.68 17.02
C ILE A 101 -5.44 5.69 18.45
N VAL A 102 -5.86 4.52 18.93
CA VAL A 102 -6.19 4.28 20.33
C VAL A 102 -5.40 3.05 20.78
N SER A 103 -4.46 3.27 21.70
CA SER A 103 -3.62 2.22 22.29
C SER A 103 -3.98 2.05 23.76
N ARG A 104 -4.31 0.82 24.18
CA ARG A 104 -4.65 0.44 25.56
C ARG A 104 -4.13 -0.96 25.85
N ASP A 105 -3.57 -1.15 27.01
CA ASP A 105 -3.06 -2.45 27.50
C ASP A 105 -2.11 -3.14 26.49
N GLY A 106 -1.28 -2.35 25.80
CA GLY A 106 -0.34 -2.85 24.78
C GLY A 106 -0.96 -3.22 23.43
N VAL A 107 -2.26 -2.99 23.23
CA VAL A 107 -2.95 -3.20 21.95
C VAL A 107 -3.22 -1.86 21.27
N THR A 108 -2.69 -1.69 20.07
CA THR A 108 -2.84 -0.46 19.29
C THR A 108 -3.89 -0.63 18.20
N ASN A 109 -4.95 0.16 18.24
CA ASN A 109 -6.00 0.15 17.24
C ASN A 109 -5.95 1.40 16.38
N LEU A 110 -5.82 1.22 15.06
CA LEU A 110 -6.09 2.27 14.08
C LEU A 110 -7.59 2.32 13.86
N VAL A 111 -8.22 3.48 14.09
CA VAL A 111 -9.67 3.61 14.13
C VAL A 111 -10.21 4.64 13.14
N LEU A 112 -11.38 4.35 12.57
CA LEU A 112 -12.21 5.28 11.82
C LEU A 112 -13.55 5.40 12.54
N GLY A 113 -13.85 6.57 13.10
CA GLY A 113 -15.12 6.90 13.74
C GLY A 113 -16.04 7.69 12.81
N VAL A 114 -17.32 7.45 12.89
CA VAL A 114 -18.38 8.08 12.09
C VAL A 114 -19.43 8.66 13.01
N TYR A 115 -19.75 9.94 12.85
CA TYR A 115 -20.68 10.70 13.71
C TYR A 115 -22.15 10.59 13.26
N SER A 116 -22.58 9.50 12.74
CA SER A 116 -23.99 9.30 12.39
C SER A 116 -24.35 7.84 12.47
N SER A 117 -25.38 7.51 13.24
CA SER A 117 -25.87 6.14 13.33
C SER A 117 -26.63 5.69 12.07
N SER A 118 -27.19 6.62 11.29
CA SER A 118 -28.01 6.31 10.10
C SER A 118 -27.15 5.94 8.88
N ASP A 119 -25.91 6.39 8.81
CA ASP A 119 -25.06 6.27 7.61
C ASP A 119 -23.88 5.30 7.79
N VAL A 120 -23.82 4.60 8.90
CA VAL A 120 -22.71 3.69 9.25
C VAL A 120 -22.46 2.63 8.17
N GLU A 121 -23.52 2.00 7.64
CA GLU A 121 -23.37 0.98 6.59
C GLU A 121 -22.93 1.57 5.26
N SER A 122 -23.39 2.78 4.92
CA SER A 122 -22.95 3.52 3.74
C SER A 122 -21.46 3.84 3.82
N VAL A 123 -20.99 4.37 4.96
CA VAL A 123 -19.57 4.68 5.19
C VAL A 123 -18.72 3.42 5.12
N LYS A 124 -19.15 2.33 5.73
CA LYS A 124 -18.46 1.05 5.69
C LYS A 124 -18.34 0.54 4.24
N THR A 125 -19.42 0.60 3.47
CA THR A 125 -19.44 0.18 2.07
C THR A 125 -18.51 1.05 1.20
N ILE A 126 -18.58 2.38 1.36
CA ILE A 126 -17.72 3.33 0.64
C ILE A 126 -16.25 3.08 1.00
N THR A 127 -15.93 2.97 2.29
CA THR A 127 -14.56 2.72 2.75
C THR A 127 -14.01 1.41 2.20
N GLN A 128 -14.81 0.35 2.22
CA GLN A 128 -14.42 -0.95 1.68
C GLN A 128 -14.25 -0.94 0.16
N GLY A 129 -15.02 -0.12 -0.55
CA GLY A 129 -14.89 0.07 -1.99
C GLY A 129 -13.67 0.89 -2.39
N MET A 130 -13.33 1.92 -1.62
CA MET A 130 -12.20 2.81 -1.91
C MET A 130 -10.86 2.24 -1.41
N LEU A 131 -10.85 1.60 -0.24
CA LEU A 131 -9.65 0.97 0.34
C LEU A 131 -9.67 -0.53 0.07
N SER A 132 -9.00 -0.98 -0.99
CA SER A 132 -8.95 -2.41 -1.32
C SER A 132 -8.28 -3.21 -0.20
N GLY A 133 -8.85 -4.37 0.14
CA GLY A 133 -8.30 -5.28 1.15
C GLY A 133 -8.32 -4.78 2.59
N VAL A 134 -9.10 -3.72 2.86
CA VAL A 134 -9.26 -3.22 4.23
C VAL A 134 -10.01 -4.22 5.10
N ASP A 135 -9.41 -4.59 6.24
CA ASP A 135 -10.10 -5.35 7.29
C ASP A 135 -10.71 -4.36 8.29
N MET A 136 -12.03 -4.22 8.25
CA MET A 136 -12.79 -3.34 9.12
C MET A 136 -13.67 -4.13 10.07
N LYS A 137 -13.50 -3.91 11.36
CA LYS A 137 -14.35 -4.48 12.41
C LYS A 137 -14.87 -3.38 13.31
N GLU A 138 -16.16 -3.41 13.60
CA GLU A 138 -16.74 -2.50 14.56
C GLU A 138 -16.18 -2.79 15.96
N ILE A 139 -15.78 -1.73 16.65
CA ILE A 139 -15.23 -1.78 18.00
C ILE A 139 -15.78 -0.64 18.84
N ILE A 140 -15.71 -0.78 20.14
CA ILE A 140 -15.93 0.29 21.11
C ILE A 140 -14.56 0.65 21.69
N PRO A 141 -13.90 1.74 21.20
CA PRO A 141 -12.61 2.11 21.72
C PRO A 141 -12.75 2.67 23.14
N ASP A 142 -11.78 2.35 23.97
CA ASP A 142 -11.68 2.97 25.28
C ASP A 142 -10.89 4.27 25.17
N PHE A 143 -11.56 5.40 25.34
CA PHE A 143 -10.96 6.74 25.35
C PHE A 143 -10.63 7.22 26.76
N SER A 144 -10.95 6.44 27.80
CA SER A 144 -10.59 6.74 29.17
C SER A 144 -9.10 6.51 29.42
N SER A 145 -8.56 7.13 30.45
CA SER A 145 -7.26 6.70 30.95
C SER A 145 -7.50 5.48 31.83
N GLY A 146 -6.90 4.37 31.54
CA GLY A 146 -6.94 3.18 32.36
C GLY A 146 -7.10 3.43 33.88
N THR A 147 -6.27 2.95 34.74
CA THR A 147 -6.38 3.09 36.20
C THR A 147 -5.97 4.45 36.77
N ASN A 148 -5.47 5.39 35.98
CA ASN A 148 -4.95 6.67 36.44
C ASN A 148 -5.92 7.83 36.21
N ALA A 149 -6.33 8.52 37.28
CA ALA A 149 -7.28 9.63 37.24
C ALA A 149 -6.78 10.92 36.53
N ASN A 150 -5.55 10.97 36.07
CA ASN A 150 -4.94 12.15 35.44
C ASN A 150 -4.51 11.83 33.98
N ILE A 151 -5.35 12.14 33.04
CA ILE A 151 -4.99 12.11 31.62
C ILE A 151 -4.26 13.40 31.24
N ASN A 152 -3.14 13.24 30.55
CA ASN A 152 -2.41 14.39 29.99
C ASN A 152 -2.90 14.66 28.56
N HIS A 153 -3.67 15.72 28.39
CA HIS A 153 -4.25 16.13 27.11
C HIS A 153 -3.34 17.07 26.33
N GLY A 154 -3.53 17.09 25.03
CA GLY A 154 -2.95 18.07 24.12
C GLY A 154 -3.80 18.25 22.87
N ILE A 155 -3.81 19.48 22.36
CA ILE A 155 -4.42 19.83 21.08
C ILE A 155 -3.37 20.55 20.25
N LEU A 156 -3.18 20.08 19.02
CA LEU A 156 -2.27 20.72 18.07
C LEU A 156 -3.12 21.50 17.04
N ALA A 157 -2.98 22.83 17.05
CA ALA A 157 -3.77 23.73 16.21
C ALA A 157 -2.88 24.46 15.21
N GLY A 158 -3.42 24.74 14.03
CA GLY A 158 -2.73 25.36 12.91
C GLY A 158 -2.82 24.53 11.64
N VAL A 159 -2.36 25.09 10.55
CA VAL A 159 -2.34 24.40 9.25
C VAL A 159 -1.10 23.51 9.15
N PRO A 160 -1.24 22.19 9.00
CA PRO A 160 -0.09 21.31 8.91
C PRO A 160 0.73 21.56 7.65
N SER A 161 2.05 21.54 7.77
CA SER A 161 2.98 21.59 6.65
C SER A 161 3.38 20.17 6.27
N LEU A 162 2.72 19.61 5.26
CA LEU A 162 2.83 18.20 4.85
C LEU A 162 3.69 18.01 3.60
N TYR A 163 3.99 19.08 2.85
CA TYR A 163 4.66 19.03 1.55
C TYR A 163 6.03 19.71 1.57
N VAL A 164 7.01 19.03 0.98
CA VAL A 164 8.23 19.66 0.44
C VAL A 164 8.17 19.50 -1.08
N LYS A 165 8.24 20.60 -1.82
CA LYS A 165 8.03 20.67 -3.30
C LYS A 165 8.86 19.66 -4.12
N GLU A 166 9.97 19.15 -3.62
CA GLU A 166 10.89 18.25 -4.33
C GLU A 166 11.03 16.86 -3.70
N GLN A 167 10.60 16.69 -2.46
CA GLN A 167 10.64 15.40 -1.76
C GLN A 167 9.23 15.06 -1.31
N LYS A 168 8.69 13.98 -1.84
CA LYS A 168 7.41 13.40 -1.42
C LYS A 168 7.52 12.79 -0.01
N GLN A 169 8.05 13.53 0.94
CA GLN A 169 8.05 13.14 2.34
C GLN A 169 6.71 13.47 2.97
N THR A 170 6.12 12.49 3.53
CA THR A 170 4.75 12.41 3.91
C THR A 170 4.65 12.10 5.37
N PHE A 171 3.54 12.52 5.98
CA PHE A 171 3.18 12.17 7.33
C PHE A 171 3.13 10.65 7.50
N SER A 172 3.76 10.13 8.55
CA SER A 172 3.76 8.70 8.84
C SER A 172 3.26 8.41 10.26
N LEU A 173 2.11 7.76 10.34
CA LEU A 173 1.62 7.23 11.62
C LEU A 173 2.53 6.14 12.19
N ALA A 174 3.30 5.46 11.35
CA ALA A 174 4.20 4.39 11.78
C ALA A 174 5.28 4.89 12.76
N SER A 175 5.79 6.10 12.57
CA SER A 175 6.78 6.70 13.47
C SER A 175 6.21 6.92 14.88
N ILE A 176 4.96 7.38 14.97
CA ILE A 176 4.25 7.59 16.23
C ILE A 176 3.97 6.25 16.91
N MET A 177 3.41 5.29 16.16
CA MET A 177 3.10 3.95 16.70
C MET A 177 4.33 3.23 17.22
N ARG A 178 5.48 3.37 16.56
CA ARG A 178 6.74 2.78 17.03
C ARG A 178 7.31 3.46 18.27
N SER A 179 7.26 4.80 18.30
CA SER A 179 7.80 5.58 19.42
C SER A 179 7.02 5.36 20.71
N LEU A 180 5.75 4.99 20.61
CA LEU A 180 4.83 4.79 21.73
C LEU A 180 4.40 3.34 21.91
N ASN A 181 5.13 2.40 21.32
CA ASN A 181 4.82 0.98 21.44
C ASN A 181 4.77 0.55 22.92
N GLY A 182 3.66 -0.07 23.32
CA GLY A 182 3.42 -0.52 24.70
C GLY A 182 3.02 0.59 25.68
N GLN A 183 2.74 1.82 25.19
CA GLN A 183 2.20 2.92 25.98
C GLN A 183 0.70 3.08 25.73
N ASP A 184 -0.02 3.58 26.72
CA ASP A 184 -1.44 3.92 26.59
C ASP A 184 -1.58 5.37 26.15
N TYR A 185 -2.15 5.54 24.94
CA TYR A 185 -2.35 6.87 24.35
C TYR A 185 -3.52 6.87 23.37
N THR A 186 -3.98 8.07 23.06
CA THR A 186 -4.97 8.34 22.02
C THR A 186 -4.48 9.49 21.16
N LEU A 187 -4.60 9.36 19.84
CA LEU A 187 -4.38 10.43 18.87
C LEU A 187 -5.54 10.39 17.88
N LEU A 188 -6.33 11.46 17.79
CA LEU A 188 -7.45 11.59 16.87
C LEU A 188 -7.34 12.84 16.00
N PHE A 189 -7.55 12.68 14.70
CA PHE A 189 -7.88 13.69 13.72
C PHE A 189 -9.40 13.71 13.57
N ILE A 190 -10.05 14.73 14.10
CA ILE A 190 -11.50 14.86 14.08
C ILE A 190 -11.84 15.92 13.05
N ALA A 191 -12.66 15.59 12.08
CA ALA A 191 -12.96 16.47 10.95
C ALA A 191 -14.46 16.53 10.65
N LYS A 192 -14.95 17.76 10.43
CA LYS A 192 -16.33 18.05 10.02
C LYS A 192 -16.33 18.72 8.65
N PRO A 193 -17.16 18.29 7.70
CA PRO A 193 -17.33 18.98 6.42
C PRO A 193 -17.76 20.44 6.61
N VAL A 194 -17.20 21.34 5.82
CA VAL A 194 -17.55 22.78 5.80
C VAL A 194 -18.45 23.05 4.61
N SER A 195 -19.53 23.81 4.83
CA SER A 195 -20.47 24.14 3.76
C SER A 195 -19.82 25.03 2.70
N GLN A 196 -20.31 24.94 1.45
CA GLN A 196 -19.80 25.74 0.33
C GLN A 196 -20.03 27.26 0.54
N ASP A 197 -21.04 27.65 1.29
CA ASP A 197 -21.31 29.04 1.60
C ASP A 197 -20.22 29.64 2.49
N ILE A 198 -19.79 28.89 3.54
CA ILE A 198 -18.70 29.30 4.42
C ILE A 198 -17.38 29.38 3.65
N ILE A 199 -17.12 28.41 2.78
CA ILE A 199 -15.91 28.38 1.94
C ILE A 199 -15.88 29.62 1.02
N SER A 200 -17.00 29.93 0.37
CA SER A 200 -17.11 31.06 -0.53
C SER A 200 -16.94 32.41 0.19
N GLN A 201 -17.49 32.53 1.41
CA GLN A 201 -17.29 33.68 2.25
C GLN A 201 -15.83 33.85 2.66
N ASN A 202 -15.20 32.81 3.19
CA ASN A 202 -13.80 32.85 3.59
C ASN A 202 -12.87 33.18 2.41
N LEU A 203 -13.16 32.62 1.22
CA LEU A 203 -12.41 32.94 0.01
C LEU A 203 -12.53 34.42 -0.37
N SER A 204 -13.76 35.00 -0.31
CA SER A 204 -13.97 36.40 -0.54
C SER A 204 -13.22 37.28 0.45
N ASP A 205 -13.26 36.91 1.73
CA ASP A 205 -12.56 37.65 2.79
C ASP A 205 -11.04 37.57 2.65
N LEU A 206 -10.47 36.42 2.25
CA LEU A 206 -9.04 36.28 1.95
C LEU A 206 -8.61 37.07 0.72
N ILE A 207 -9.45 37.11 -0.34
CA ILE A 207 -9.20 37.95 -1.51
C ILE A 207 -9.17 39.44 -1.09
N ASN A 208 -10.08 39.86 -0.24
CA ASN A 208 -10.10 41.24 0.29
C ASN A 208 -8.83 41.53 1.10
N VAL A 209 -8.37 40.61 1.96
CA VAL A 209 -7.09 40.75 2.68
C VAL A 209 -5.93 40.94 1.72
N ARG A 210 -5.83 40.04 0.73
CA ARG A 210 -4.77 40.09 -0.31
C ARG A 210 -4.80 41.42 -1.06
N ASP A 211 -5.97 41.87 -1.51
CA ASP A 211 -6.12 43.12 -2.32
C ASP A 211 -5.77 44.37 -1.51
N HIS A 212 -6.12 44.42 -0.23
CA HIS A 212 -5.67 45.47 0.67
C HIS A 212 -4.15 45.43 0.90
N ALA A 213 -3.57 44.23 1.11
CA ALA A 213 -2.13 44.09 1.22
C ALA A 213 -1.41 44.50 -0.09
N PHE A 214 -1.97 44.15 -1.25
CA PHE A 214 -1.45 44.59 -2.55
C PHE A 214 -1.49 46.11 -2.71
N ALA A 215 -2.59 46.78 -2.34
CA ALA A 215 -2.75 48.23 -2.45
C ALA A 215 -1.69 49.02 -1.66
N VAL A 216 -1.18 48.46 -0.56
CA VAL A 216 -0.14 49.06 0.27
C VAL A 216 1.27 48.48 0.05
N SER A 217 1.40 47.50 -0.82
CA SER A 217 2.67 46.80 -1.09
C SER A 217 3.66 47.63 -1.88
N LYS A 218 3.19 48.54 -2.75
CA LYS A 218 3.98 49.39 -3.61
C LYS A 218 3.50 50.83 -3.54
N ARG A 219 4.39 51.75 -3.28
CA ARG A 219 4.11 53.18 -3.37
C ARG A 219 5.13 53.88 -4.25
N ASN A 220 4.62 54.70 -5.15
CA ASN A 220 5.44 55.65 -5.90
C ASN A 220 5.58 56.96 -5.12
N VAL A 221 6.78 57.31 -4.74
CA VAL A 221 7.09 58.56 -4.07
C VAL A 221 7.77 59.52 -5.05
N ALA A 222 7.03 60.54 -5.48
CA ALA A 222 7.57 61.61 -6.32
C ALA A 222 7.89 62.84 -5.44
N ARG A 223 9.10 63.35 -5.54
CA ARG A 223 9.51 64.59 -4.87
C ARG A 223 9.72 65.67 -5.92
N ALA A 224 8.88 66.70 -5.89
CA ALA A 224 9.13 67.94 -6.63
C ALA A 224 9.89 68.91 -5.75
N LYS A 225 11.04 69.40 -6.21
CA LYS A 225 11.76 70.48 -5.57
C LYS A 225 11.22 71.78 -6.18
N SER A 226 10.36 72.51 -5.46
CA SER A 226 10.02 73.86 -5.88
C SER A 226 11.09 74.81 -5.38
N TYR A 227 11.88 75.37 -6.29
CA TYR A 227 12.62 76.61 -6.04
C TYR A 227 11.62 77.77 -6.12
N SER A 228 11.39 78.41 -5.03
CA SER A 228 10.78 79.76 -5.09
C SER A 228 11.90 80.84 -5.15
N GLU A 229 12.39 81.09 -6.32
CA GLU A 229 12.93 82.37 -6.62
C GLU A 229 11.88 83.07 -7.50
N ASN A 230 11.40 84.28 -7.05
CA ASN A 230 10.53 85.10 -7.78
C ASN A 230 11.19 85.57 -9.09
N THR A 231 10.87 84.86 -10.16
CA THR A 231 10.81 85.44 -11.50
C THR A 231 9.82 84.65 -12.33
N THR A 232 8.80 85.33 -12.81
CA THR A 232 7.90 84.86 -13.81
C THR A 232 8.57 84.28 -15.01
N ASP A 233 8.38 82.99 -15.27
CA ASP A 233 8.07 82.48 -16.60
C ASP A 233 7.71 80.98 -16.54
N ALA A 234 6.53 80.69 -17.03
CA ALA A 234 6.00 79.36 -17.13
C ALA A 234 6.57 78.71 -18.41
N THR A 235 7.24 77.60 -18.27
CA THR A 235 7.27 76.58 -19.32
C THR A 235 7.37 75.17 -18.69
N THR A 236 6.31 74.44 -18.92
CA THR A 236 6.19 73.02 -18.58
C THR A 236 6.79 72.22 -19.73
N GLU A 237 7.91 71.58 -19.54
CA GLU A 237 8.37 70.54 -20.45
C GLU A 237 8.48 69.21 -19.69
N ASN A 238 7.68 68.25 -20.14
CA ASN A 238 7.77 66.85 -19.78
C ASN A 238 8.82 66.19 -20.65
N ASP A 239 9.97 65.85 -20.08
CA ASP A 239 10.91 64.95 -20.77
C ASP A 239 11.17 63.73 -19.91
N THR A 240 10.62 62.62 -20.38
CA THR A 240 10.90 61.26 -19.88
C THR A 240 12.18 60.78 -20.58
N LYS A 241 13.30 60.73 -19.90
CA LYS A 241 14.49 60.00 -20.38
C LYS A 241 14.97 58.99 -19.33
N ASN A 242 14.89 57.72 -19.71
CA ASN A 242 15.63 56.64 -19.09
C ASN A 242 17.14 56.84 -19.22
N SER A 243 17.88 56.90 -18.13
CA SER A 243 19.32 56.71 -18.17
C SER A 243 19.84 55.85 -17.05
N VAL A 244 20.64 54.89 -17.46
CA VAL A 244 21.32 53.87 -16.70
C VAL A 244 22.47 54.50 -15.88
N ALA A 245 22.69 53.89 -14.70
CA ALA A 245 23.48 54.26 -13.57
C ALA A 245 25.01 54.29 -13.78
N GLY A 246 25.66 55.10 -12.98
CA GLY A 246 27.05 54.99 -12.59
C GLY A 246 27.24 55.41 -11.13
N PRO A 247 28.22 54.91 -10.41
CA PRO A 247 28.35 55.08 -8.95
C PRO A 247 29.02 56.40 -8.62
N ILE A 248 28.42 57.21 -7.76
CA ILE A 248 29.06 58.42 -7.21
C ILE A 248 29.00 58.41 -5.67
N GLY A 249 30.11 58.74 -5.08
CA GLY A 249 30.59 58.59 -3.76
C GLY A 249 29.84 59.31 -2.63
N GLY A 250 30.23 58.83 -1.46
CA GLY A 250 29.61 59.06 -0.19
C GLY A 250 29.75 60.49 0.36
N GLY A 251 28.85 60.76 1.22
CA GLY A 251 28.93 61.90 2.16
C GLY A 251 27.56 62.49 2.54
N ALA A 252 26.66 62.61 1.60
CA ALA A 252 25.35 63.22 1.90
C ALA A 252 24.21 62.22 2.14
N GLY A 253 24.44 60.96 1.85
CA GLY A 253 23.45 59.89 1.98
C GLY A 253 23.26 59.40 3.42
N ALA A 254 24.24 59.61 4.30
CA ALA A 254 24.19 59.09 5.65
C ALA A 254 23.11 59.73 6.55
N GLY A 255 22.88 61.03 6.37
CA GLY A 255 21.87 61.75 7.19
C GLY A 255 20.43 61.42 6.77
N ALA A 256 20.16 61.30 5.48
CA ALA A 256 18.83 61.03 4.99
C ALA A 256 18.47 59.53 5.05
N GLY A 257 19.44 58.67 4.85
CA GLY A 257 19.31 57.23 5.07
C GLY A 257 19.06 56.86 6.57
N ALA A 258 19.71 57.60 7.49
CA ALA A 258 19.50 57.38 8.89
C ALA A 258 18.08 57.79 9.35
N VAL A 259 17.53 58.88 8.80
CA VAL A 259 16.15 59.27 9.09
C VAL A 259 15.15 58.28 8.50
N ALA A 260 15.33 57.85 7.27
CA ALA A 260 14.48 56.87 6.64
C ALA A 260 14.60 55.48 7.31
N GLY A 261 15.81 55.09 7.65
CA GLY A 261 16.07 53.85 8.40
C GLY A 261 15.55 53.85 9.82
N ALA A 262 15.63 55.01 10.51
CA ALA A 262 15.07 55.16 11.85
C ALA A 262 13.52 55.14 11.83
N VAL A 263 12.92 55.68 10.80
CA VAL A 263 11.46 55.66 10.62
C VAL A 263 11.01 54.22 10.29
N ILE A 264 11.69 53.51 9.39
CA ILE A 264 11.37 52.14 9.08
C ILE A 264 11.63 51.20 10.28
N GLY A 265 12.76 51.37 10.98
CA GLY A 265 13.11 50.59 12.14
C GLY A 265 12.18 50.78 13.37
N SER A 266 11.52 51.96 13.48
CA SER A 266 10.57 52.22 14.57
C SER A 266 9.18 51.59 14.37
N PHE A 267 8.84 51.15 13.14
CA PHE A 267 7.55 50.49 12.87
C PHE A 267 7.56 49.01 13.14
N VAL A 268 8.73 48.36 12.99
CA VAL A 268 8.88 46.96 13.30
C VAL A 268 8.46 46.58 14.74
N PRO A 269 8.73 47.41 15.77
CA PRO A 269 8.23 47.13 17.14
C PRO A 269 6.73 47.29 17.29
N VAL A 270 6.06 48.15 16.52
CA VAL A 270 4.61 48.40 16.67
C VAL A 270 3.77 47.26 16.10
N ILE A 271 4.13 46.75 14.95
CA ILE A 271 3.45 45.55 14.38
C ILE A 271 3.85 44.30 15.22
N GLY A 272 5.11 44.19 15.57
CA GLY A 272 5.63 43.11 16.42
C GLY A 272 5.06 43.16 17.84
N THR A 273 4.79 44.35 18.41
CA THR A 273 4.24 44.49 19.76
C THR A 273 2.73 44.27 19.83
N THR A 274 1.95 44.71 18.84
CA THR A 274 0.49 44.44 18.84
C THR A 274 0.17 42.98 18.56
N ILE A 275 0.82 42.36 17.56
CA ILE A 275 0.67 40.94 17.28
C ILE A 275 1.44 40.10 18.34
N GLY A 276 2.61 40.56 18.74
CA GLY A 276 3.43 39.89 19.77
C GLY A 276 2.83 39.95 21.16
N ALA A 277 2.11 41.06 21.51
CA ALA A 277 1.41 41.16 22.79
C ALA A 277 0.12 40.31 22.82
N ALA A 278 -0.62 40.26 21.72
CA ALA A 278 -1.81 39.43 21.61
C ALA A 278 -1.43 37.91 21.61
N VAL A 279 -0.32 37.54 20.97
CA VAL A 279 0.16 36.14 20.89
C VAL A 279 1.12 35.78 21.98
N GLY A 280 2.01 36.72 22.42
CA GLY A 280 3.01 36.49 23.48
C GLY A 280 2.40 36.39 24.87
N GLY A 281 1.24 37.00 25.13
CA GLY A 281 0.46 36.82 26.35
C GLY A 281 -0.09 35.42 26.53
N ALA A 282 -0.38 34.74 25.40
CA ALA A 282 -1.04 33.43 25.41
C ALA A 282 -0.08 32.23 25.52
N VAL A 283 1.16 32.31 25.04
CA VAL A 283 2.03 31.10 24.85
C VAL A 283 3.45 31.25 25.39
N GLY A 284 3.66 32.05 26.42
CA GLY A 284 4.93 32.18 27.16
C GLY A 284 6.22 32.06 26.32
N GLY A 285 6.83 33.18 26.04
CA GLY A 285 8.29 33.32 25.75
C GLY A 285 8.85 32.84 24.40
N GLY A 286 8.25 31.86 23.73
CA GLY A 286 8.85 31.25 22.52
C GLY A 286 8.42 31.86 21.21
N LEU A 287 7.21 32.41 21.10
CA LEU A 287 6.64 32.89 19.85
C LEU A 287 7.01 34.33 19.49
N GLY A 288 7.26 35.17 20.49
CA GLY A 288 7.83 36.50 20.25
C GLY A 288 9.17 36.45 19.50
N THR A 289 9.95 35.41 19.72
CA THR A 289 11.21 35.13 19.00
C THR A 289 10.96 34.57 17.60
N ILE A 290 9.89 33.82 17.35
CA ILE A 290 9.58 33.26 16.03
C ILE A 290 9.00 34.34 15.11
N ILE A 291 8.07 35.13 15.60
CA ILE A 291 7.56 36.30 14.86
C ILE A 291 8.66 37.37 14.73
N GLY A 292 9.48 37.56 15.75
CA GLY A 292 10.67 38.39 15.71
C GLY A 292 11.73 37.91 14.73
N ASN A 293 11.84 36.59 14.48
CA ASN A 293 12.73 36.01 13.48
C ASN A 293 12.14 36.03 12.05
N ILE A 294 10.83 35.94 11.90
CA ILE A 294 10.16 36.22 10.62
C ILE A 294 10.34 37.70 10.27
N VAL A 295 10.19 38.57 11.26
CA VAL A 295 10.49 39.99 11.17
C VAL A 295 11.99 40.26 11.05
N GLY A 296 12.86 39.46 11.69
CA GLY A 296 14.31 39.60 11.68
C GLY A 296 14.97 39.16 10.36
N LYS A 297 14.37 38.29 9.56
CA LYS A 297 14.76 38.04 8.17
C LYS A 297 14.51 39.26 7.26
N GLY A 298 13.69 40.20 7.69
CA GLY A 298 13.52 41.50 7.08
C GLY A 298 14.76 42.41 7.14
N LYS A 299 15.84 42.04 7.86
CA LYS A 299 17.09 42.83 7.83
C LYS A 299 17.72 42.88 6.44
N SER A 300 17.63 41.84 5.62
CA SER A 300 18.10 41.84 4.25
C SER A 300 17.20 42.65 3.30
N HIS A 301 15.90 42.74 3.61
CA HIS A 301 14.96 43.57 2.85
C HIS A 301 15.01 45.04 3.29
N SER A 302 15.29 45.33 4.55
CA SER A 302 15.49 46.71 5.01
C SER A 302 16.74 47.38 4.39
N GLU A 303 17.79 46.62 4.10
CA GLU A 303 18.94 47.10 3.33
C GLU A 303 18.58 47.38 1.87
N GLY A 304 17.70 46.62 1.25
CA GLY A 304 17.21 46.86 -0.12
C GLY A 304 16.33 48.09 -0.20
N VAL A 305 15.41 48.29 0.77
CA VAL A 305 14.56 49.47 0.86
C VAL A 305 15.38 50.69 1.25
N SER A 306 16.32 50.56 2.17
CA SER A 306 17.26 51.61 2.54
C SER A 306 18.14 52.08 1.36
N LYS A 307 18.61 51.16 0.51
CA LYS A 307 19.39 51.50 -0.72
C LYS A 307 18.52 52.17 -1.77
N SER A 308 17.26 51.80 -1.97
CA SER A 308 16.38 52.43 -2.96
C SER A 308 15.91 53.83 -2.50
N VAL A 309 15.70 54.00 -1.18
CA VAL A 309 15.37 55.31 -0.60
C VAL A 309 16.59 56.23 -0.58
N SER A 310 17.82 55.73 -0.33
CA SER A 310 19.04 56.51 -0.34
C SER A 310 19.41 57.02 -1.78
N LYS A 311 19.02 56.28 -2.79
CA LYS A 311 19.20 56.69 -4.20
C LYS A 311 18.24 57.80 -4.65
N ALA A 312 17.13 57.99 -3.93
CA ALA A 312 16.08 58.94 -4.26
C ALA A 312 16.36 60.38 -3.75
N ILE A 313 17.49 60.65 -3.06
CA ILE A 313 17.68 61.91 -2.33
C ILE A 313 18.87 62.73 -2.80
N THR A 314 19.43 62.52 -3.96
CA THR A 314 20.55 63.35 -4.46
C THR A 314 20.15 64.20 -5.66
N ASP A 315 20.23 65.53 -5.42
CA ASP A 315 20.29 66.68 -6.38
C ASP A 315 19.19 66.94 -7.40
N GLY A 316 18.47 67.99 -7.14
CA GLY A 316 17.99 68.96 -8.11
C GLY A 316 16.84 68.58 -9.05
N GLU A 317 16.55 67.29 -9.21
CA GLU A 317 15.56 66.74 -10.15
C GLU A 317 14.39 66.06 -9.46
N THR A 318 13.24 65.95 -10.13
CA THR A 318 12.11 65.12 -9.65
C THR A 318 12.53 63.66 -9.63
N ILE A 319 12.77 63.11 -8.48
CA ILE A 319 13.12 61.73 -8.33
C ILE A 319 11.87 60.98 -7.90
N SER A 320 11.38 60.08 -8.76
CA SER A 320 10.37 59.12 -8.43
C SER A 320 11.00 57.78 -8.12
N GLY A 321 10.64 57.20 -6.99
CA GLY A 321 11.11 55.88 -6.59
C GLY A 321 9.98 55.02 -6.08
N ASP A 322 9.99 53.73 -6.43
CA ASP A 322 9.04 52.76 -5.89
C ASP A 322 9.56 52.24 -4.55
N ILE A 323 8.77 52.45 -3.51
CA ILE A 323 9.03 51.85 -2.21
C ILE A 323 8.16 50.60 -2.08
N GLN A 324 8.78 49.46 -1.75
CA GLN A 324 8.08 48.21 -1.49
C GLN A 324 7.97 47.99 0.01
N ASN A 325 6.74 47.64 0.43
CA ASN A 325 6.47 47.25 1.81
C ASN A 325 6.60 45.70 1.91
N GLY A 326 7.72 45.21 2.49
CA GLY A 326 7.99 43.79 2.62
C GLY A 326 6.94 43.03 3.42
N PHE A 327 6.36 43.62 4.47
CA PHE A 327 5.29 42.97 5.25
C PHE A 327 4.01 42.81 4.45
N ALA A 328 3.64 43.79 3.64
CA ALA A 328 2.48 43.70 2.78
C ALA A 328 2.66 42.63 1.70
N LEU A 329 3.90 42.50 1.16
CA LEU A 329 4.23 41.45 0.19
C LEU A 329 4.20 40.08 0.83
N GLU A 330 4.72 39.90 2.06
CA GLU A 330 4.62 38.62 2.77
C GLU A 330 3.17 38.27 3.11
N LEU A 331 2.38 39.20 3.63
CA LEU A 331 0.97 38.95 3.90
C LEU A 331 0.21 38.55 2.63
N MET A 332 0.50 39.23 1.50
CA MET A 332 -0.05 38.88 0.20
C MET A 332 0.29 37.45 -0.19
N ASN A 333 1.56 37.03 -0.05
CA ASN A 333 1.98 35.66 -0.33
C ASN A 333 1.27 34.63 0.55
N TYR A 334 1.17 34.87 1.85
CA TYR A 334 0.40 34.00 2.76
C TYR A 334 -1.09 33.95 2.37
N ALA A 335 -1.69 35.07 1.98
CA ALA A 335 -3.07 35.12 1.54
C ALA A 335 -3.26 34.37 0.21
N ASP A 336 -2.37 34.52 -0.77
CA ASP A 336 -2.43 33.82 -2.06
C ASP A 336 -2.36 32.31 -1.86
N ASN A 337 -1.48 31.82 -0.99
CA ASN A 337 -1.37 30.40 -0.67
C ASN A 337 -2.63 29.86 0.03
N ALA A 338 -3.22 30.63 0.94
CA ALA A 338 -4.47 30.26 1.59
C ALA A 338 -5.63 30.22 0.58
N ILE A 339 -5.68 31.19 -0.35
CA ILE A 339 -6.66 31.25 -1.45
C ILE A 339 -6.51 30.03 -2.36
N GLU A 340 -5.30 29.70 -2.80
CA GLU A 340 -5.02 28.54 -3.65
C GLU A 340 -5.48 27.23 -2.98
N ARG A 341 -5.16 27.08 -1.69
CA ARG A 341 -5.54 25.92 -0.89
C ARG A 341 -7.05 25.77 -0.75
N LEU A 342 -7.78 26.86 -0.48
CA LEU A 342 -9.24 26.83 -0.42
C LEU A 342 -9.88 26.57 -1.80
N LYS A 343 -9.35 27.17 -2.89
CA LYS A 343 -9.80 26.88 -4.25
C LYS A 343 -9.61 25.42 -4.62
N GLY A 344 -8.46 24.83 -4.29
CA GLY A 344 -8.23 23.39 -4.45
C GLY A 344 -9.28 22.56 -3.72
N GLY A 345 -9.67 22.99 -2.52
CA GLY A 345 -10.69 22.32 -1.71
C GLY A 345 -12.14 22.53 -2.15
N GLN A 346 -12.45 23.49 -3.03
CA GLN A 346 -13.84 23.70 -3.51
C GLN A 346 -14.39 22.45 -4.23
N ASN A 347 -13.54 21.69 -4.92
CA ASN A 347 -13.96 20.51 -5.67
C ASN A 347 -13.89 19.21 -4.85
N ASN A 348 -12.88 19.07 -3.97
CA ASN A 348 -12.65 17.82 -3.21
C ASN A 348 -13.11 17.90 -1.75
N GLY A 349 -13.56 19.08 -1.28
CA GLY A 349 -14.07 19.30 0.06
C GLY A 349 -13.08 19.99 1.00
N ILE A 350 -13.62 20.85 1.86
CA ILE A 350 -12.92 21.51 2.97
C ILE A 350 -13.47 20.98 4.28
N TRP A 351 -12.58 20.70 5.19
CA TRP A 351 -12.89 20.15 6.51
C TRP A 351 -12.40 21.07 7.61
N GLN A 352 -13.25 21.32 8.59
CA GLN A 352 -12.82 21.87 9.86
C GLN A 352 -12.23 20.73 10.69
N THR A 353 -10.94 20.79 10.96
CA THR A 353 -10.19 19.67 11.53
C THR A 353 -9.51 20.07 12.84
N ALA A 354 -9.64 19.19 13.83
CA ALA A 354 -8.94 19.23 15.11
C ALA A 354 -7.98 18.06 15.22
N ILE A 355 -6.81 18.28 15.82
CA ILE A 355 -5.84 17.24 16.17
C ILE A 355 -5.77 17.19 17.69
N ALA A 356 -6.37 16.14 18.27
CA ALA A 356 -6.44 15.95 19.71
C ALA A 356 -5.67 14.68 20.11
N TYR A 357 -4.92 14.76 21.21
CA TYR A 357 -4.18 13.63 21.73
C TYR A 357 -4.17 13.59 23.26
N SER A 358 -3.99 12.41 23.80
CA SER A 358 -3.83 12.20 25.24
C SER A 358 -2.93 11.02 25.52
N ALA A 359 -2.34 11.00 26.70
CA ALA A 359 -1.54 9.88 27.19
C ALA A 359 -1.61 9.79 28.73
N ASP A 360 -1.34 8.63 29.26
CA ASP A 360 -1.34 8.37 30.70
C ASP A 360 -0.20 9.08 31.45
N SER A 361 0.90 9.36 30.74
CA SER A 361 2.04 10.07 31.31
C SER A 361 2.34 11.36 30.56
N GLU A 362 2.91 12.32 31.29
CA GLU A 362 3.41 13.55 30.67
C GLU A 362 4.56 13.30 29.70
N ILE A 363 5.37 12.26 29.93
CA ILE A 363 6.45 11.88 29.05
C ILE A 363 5.86 11.38 27.70
N SER A 364 4.89 10.47 27.74
CA SER A 364 4.23 9.94 26.54
C SER A 364 3.50 11.05 25.76
N ARG A 365 2.81 11.98 26.47
CA ARG A 365 2.20 13.16 25.83
C ARG A 365 3.26 14.02 25.12
N ASN A 366 4.40 14.27 25.75
CA ASN A 366 5.48 15.05 25.15
C ASN A 366 6.11 14.35 23.94
N ILE A 367 6.20 13.01 23.95
CA ILE A 367 6.64 12.22 22.79
C ILE A 367 5.66 12.39 21.65
N ILE A 368 4.34 12.26 21.89
CA ILE A 368 3.31 12.47 20.83
C ILE A 368 3.47 13.87 20.24
N ARG A 369 3.54 14.90 21.08
CA ARG A 369 3.73 16.28 20.65
C ARG A 369 4.98 16.44 19.80
N ALA A 370 6.11 15.89 20.22
CA ALA A 370 7.38 15.98 19.49
C ALA A 370 7.30 15.26 18.14
N CYS A 371 6.74 14.06 18.08
CA CYS A 371 6.55 13.31 16.85
C CYS A 371 5.61 14.06 15.89
N LEU A 372 4.46 14.54 16.37
CA LEU A 372 3.52 15.33 15.55
C LEU A 372 4.18 16.61 15.04
N SER A 373 4.90 17.34 15.89
CA SER A 373 5.59 18.56 15.46
C SER A 373 6.65 18.27 14.40
N GLY A 374 7.39 17.16 14.52
CA GLY A 374 8.38 16.73 13.54
C GLY A 374 7.75 16.33 12.19
N GLU A 375 6.64 15.60 12.23
CA GLU A 375 5.94 15.13 11.05
C GLU A 375 5.13 16.22 10.34
N LEU A 376 4.56 17.18 11.09
CA LEU A 376 3.65 18.21 10.59
C LEU A 376 4.30 19.58 10.35
N SER A 377 5.58 19.75 10.67
CA SER A 377 6.32 20.99 10.50
C SER A 377 7.44 20.83 9.46
N LYS A 378 7.10 20.43 8.26
CA LYS A 378 8.07 20.36 7.15
C LYS A 378 8.51 21.78 6.76
N LEU A 379 9.63 21.87 6.05
CA LEU A 379 10.22 23.15 5.65
C LEU A 379 9.36 23.85 4.59
N ASP A 380 8.34 24.54 5.03
CA ASP A 380 7.43 25.32 4.19
C ASP A 380 7.39 26.73 4.73
N ALA A 381 8.07 27.64 4.06
CA ALA A 381 8.17 29.04 4.48
C ALA A 381 6.85 29.82 4.35
N GLU A 382 5.86 29.22 3.72
CA GLU A 382 4.56 29.82 3.40
C GLU A 382 3.48 29.45 4.45
N LYS A 383 3.84 28.70 5.48
CA LYS A 383 2.94 28.31 6.57
C LYS A 383 3.49 28.70 7.94
N LEU A 384 2.61 29.14 8.84
CA LEU A 384 2.98 29.41 10.22
C LEU A 384 3.12 28.09 11.01
N PRO A 385 4.00 28.04 12.02
CA PRO A 385 4.17 26.86 12.89
C PRO A 385 2.87 26.47 13.59
N MET A 386 2.65 25.19 13.79
CA MET A 386 1.52 24.70 14.59
C MET A 386 1.74 24.97 16.08
N LEU A 387 0.64 25.29 16.79
CA LEU A 387 0.65 25.59 18.23
C LEU A 387 0.09 24.43 19.03
N ALA A 388 0.80 24.04 20.09
CA ALA A 388 0.34 23.04 21.04
C ALA A 388 -0.35 23.71 22.23
N PHE A 389 -1.58 23.28 22.53
CA PHE A 389 -2.36 23.69 23.70
C PHE A 389 -2.50 22.52 24.65
N GLU A 390 -2.35 22.78 25.93
CA GLU A 390 -2.43 21.78 27.00
C GLU A 390 -3.59 22.14 27.94
N PRO A 391 -4.81 21.59 27.71
CA PRO A 391 -5.94 21.80 28.59
C PRO A 391 -5.66 21.29 30.00
N LYS A 392 -6.07 22.04 31.02
CA LYS A 392 -5.93 21.65 32.42
C LYS A 392 -7.07 20.78 32.94
N LYS A 393 -8.08 20.56 32.08
CA LYS A 393 -9.30 19.84 32.44
C LYS A 393 -8.95 18.39 32.77
N SER A 394 -9.17 18.00 34.02
CA SER A 394 -9.17 16.61 34.45
C SER A 394 -10.46 15.93 33.98
N SER A 395 -10.58 15.69 32.70
CA SER A 395 -11.68 14.87 32.18
C SER A 395 -11.20 13.41 32.08
N GLU A 396 -12.10 12.49 32.37
CA GLU A 396 -11.81 11.05 32.26
C GLU A 396 -11.64 10.60 30.81
N ALA A 397 -11.84 11.47 29.81
CA ALA A 397 -11.72 11.18 28.40
C ALA A 397 -10.90 12.24 27.66
N LEU A 398 -10.48 11.93 26.43
CA LEU A 398 -9.77 12.82 25.53
C LEU A 398 -10.46 14.20 25.40
N ALA A 399 -9.74 15.30 25.66
CA ALA A 399 -10.24 16.64 25.43
C ALA A 399 -10.33 16.93 23.92
N ILE A 400 -11.51 17.30 23.43
CA ILE A 400 -11.77 17.66 22.02
C ILE A 400 -12.38 19.05 21.92
N PRO A 401 -12.11 19.82 20.84
CA PRO A 401 -12.79 21.11 20.60
C PRO A 401 -14.30 20.93 20.33
N ASN A 402 -15.08 21.93 20.77
CA ASN A 402 -16.54 21.94 20.59
C ASN A 402 -16.95 22.52 19.23
N PHE A 403 -16.87 21.73 18.14
CA PHE A 403 -17.19 22.19 16.79
C PHE A 403 -18.12 21.25 16.01
N LEU A 404 -18.31 20.02 16.46
CA LEU A 404 -19.08 19.03 15.70
C LEU A 404 -20.56 19.44 15.47
N GLU A 405 -21.17 20.11 16.43
CA GLU A 405 -22.56 20.61 16.33
C GLU A 405 -22.67 22.09 15.98
N SER A 406 -21.55 22.84 16.01
CA SER A 406 -21.52 24.27 15.72
C SER A 406 -21.14 24.54 14.27
N ASP A 407 -21.82 25.49 13.61
CA ASP A 407 -21.41 25.97 12.28
C ASP A 407 -20.31 27.04 12.36
N CYS A 408 -19.99 27.51 13.56
CA CYS A 408 -18.91 28.47 13.77
C CYS A 408 -17.53 27.75 13.78
N GLN A 409 -16.55 28.45 13.23
CA GLN A 409 -15.16 27.99 13.32
C GLN A 409 -14.69 28.02 14.78
N ASN A 410 -14.25 26.85 15.30
CA ASN A 410 -13.56 26.82 16.59
C ASN A 410 -12.10 27.22 16.39
N PRO A 411 -11.54 28.15 17.18
CA PRO A 411 -10.15 28.59 17.04
C PRO A 411 -9.07 27.51 17.20
N LEU A 412 -9.39 26.40 17.85
CA LEU A 412 -8.49 25.23 17.97
C LEU A 412 -8.51 24.33 16.73
N CYS A 413 -9.39 24.61 15.75
CA CYS A 413 -9.52 23.87 14.52
C CYS A 413 -8.95 24.65 13.33
N SER A 414 -8.54 23.93 12.29
CA SER A 414 -8.07 24.51 11.04
C SER A 414 -8.89 24.01 9.86
N TYR A 415 -9.07 24.86 8.84
CA TYR A 415 -9.64 24.43 7.58
C TYR A 415 -8.57 23.80 6.71
N ILE A 416 -8.75 22.53 6.36
CA ILE A 416 -7.87 21.78 5.45
C ILE A 416 -8.70 21.10 4.36
N ASN A 417 -8.12 20.88 3.19
CA ASN A 417 -8.81 20.20 2.09
C ASN A 417 -8.71 18.68 2.21
N SER A 418 -9.54 17.95 1.42
CA SER A 418 -9.56 16.49 1.47
C SER A 418 -8.22 15.83 1.12
N ALA A 419 -7.40 16.47 0.27
CA ALA A 419 -6.07 15.96 -0.06
C ALA A 419 -5.11 16.07 1.16
N GLU A 420 -5.11 17.23 1.84
CA GLU A 420 -4.33 17.42 3.07
C GLU A 420 -4.82 16.50 4.20
N LEU A 421 -6.13 16.37 4.38
CA LEU A 421 -6.72 15.47 5.36
C LEU A 421 -6.40 14.00 5.03
N GLY A 422 -6.38 13.63 3.73
CA GLY A 422 -6.00 12.29 3.27
C GLY A 422 -4.59 11.90 3.66
N LEU A 423 -3.68 12.87 3.68
CA LEU A 423 -2.32 12.64 4.17
C LEU A 423 -2.27 12.40 5.69
N LEU A 424 -3.14 13.05 6.47
CA LEU A 424 -3.24 12.85 7.93
C LEU A 424 -3.97 11.56 8.29
N CYS A 425 -5.05 11.26 7.58
CA CYS A 425 -5.91 10.09 7.81
C CYS A 425 -5.45 8.85 7.02
N THR A 426 -4.17 8.74 6.70
CA THR A 426 -3.60 7.62 5.96
C THR A 426 -3.29 6.42 6.87
N VAL A 427 -3.15 5.23 6.29
CA VAL A 427 -2.63 4.06 7.03
C VAL A 427 -1.10 4.06 7.02
N PRO A 428 -0.46 3.34 7.96
CA PRO A 428 0.98 3.13 7.89
C PRO A 428 1.40 2.52 6.54
N THR A 429 2.47 3.05 5.95
CA THR A 429 3.03 2.57 4.67
C THR A 429 3.92 1.34 4.82
N GLU A 430 3.99 0.79 6.02
CA GLU A 430 4.70 -0.40 6.40
C GLU A 430 3.93 -1.15 7.49
N SER A 431 4.21 -2.42 7.68
CA SER A 431 3.60 -3.18 8.76
C SER A 431 4.18 -2.72 10.11
N VAL A 432 3.28 -2.45 11.04
CA VAL A 432 3.60 -2.08 12.42
C VAL A 432 2.82 -3.00 13.38
N PRO A 433 3.12 -3.04 14.68
CA PRO A 433 2.30 -3.79 15.62
C PRO A 433 0.82 -3.47 15.44
N ASP A 434 -0.02 -4.52 15.39
CA ASP A 434 -1.48 -4.47 15.24
C ASP A 434 -2.03 -3.93 13.90
N PHE A 435 -1.16 -3.60 12.93
CA PHE A 435 -1.56 -3.23 11.58
C PHE A 435 -0.70 -3.93 10.53
N GLU A 436 -1.33 -4.62 9.57
CA GLU A 436 -0.67 -5.33 8.47
C GLU A 436 -0.85 -4.60 7.13
N LEU A 437 0.25 -4.13 6.56
CA LEU A 437 0.25 -3.68 5.16
C LEU A 437 0.54 -4.88 4.25
N ARG A 438 -0.42 -5.22 3.37
CA ARG A 438 -0.30 -6.31 2.41
C ARG A 438 0.07 -5.77 1.04
N LEU A 439 1.11 -6.36 0.48
CA LEU A 439 1.54 -6.08 -0.89
C LEU A 439 1.00 -7.22 -1.78
N GLU A 440 -0.10 -7.00 -2.45
CA GLU A 440 -0.73 -8.01 -3.29
C GLU A 440 -0.71 -7.55 -4.76
N LYS A 441 -0.33 -8.47 -5.65
CA LYS A 441 -0.53 -8.25 -7.08
C LYS A 441 -2.02 -8.39 -7.39
N LYS A 442 -2.60 -7.42 -8.07
CA LYS A 442 -3.96 -7.52 -8.59
C LYS A 442 -4.00 -8.54 -9.71
N PHE A 443 -4.88 -9.52 -9.55
CA PHE A 443 -5.26 -10.39 -10.65
C PHE A 443 -6.48 -9.80 -11.37
N PRO A 444 -6.62 -10.03 -12.69
CA PRO A 444 -7.82 -9.60 -13.40
C PRO A 444 -9.07 -10.24 -12.78
N LEU A 445 -10.02 -9.43 -12.35
CA LEU A 445 -11.32 -9.88 -11.81
C LEU A 445 -12.30 -10.19 -12.96
N VAL A 446 -11.80 -10.82 -14.02
CA VAL A 446 -12.63 -11.14 -15.19
C VAL A 446 -13.17 -12.56 -15.04
N ALA A 447 -14.43 -12.69 -14.65
CA ALA A 447 -15.19 -13.93 -14.79
C ALA A 447 -16.17 -13.78 -15.96
N SER A 448 -15.95 -14.51 -17.04
CA SER A 448 -16.92 -14.56 -18.13
C SER A 448 -18.20 -15.25 -17.64
N ARG A 449 -19.30 -14.52 -17.63
CA ARG A 449 -20.63 -15.06 -17.28
C ARG A 449 -21.26 -15.87 -18.42
N ALA A 450 -20.66 -15.84 -19.62
CA ALA A 450 -21.31 -16.27 -20.86
C ALA A 450 -21.21 -17.77 -21.17
N GLU A 451 -20.44 -18.56 -20.40
CA GLU A 451 -20.31 -19.99 -20.69
C GLU A 451 -21.18 -20.83 -19.77
N VAL A 452 -22.22 -21.42 -20.35
CA VAL A 452 -23.24 -22.23 -19.63
C VAL A 452 -22.67 -23.55 -19.09
N ASN A 453 -21.55 -24.05 -19.63
CA ASN A 453 -20.93 -25.35 -19.30
C ASN A 453 -19.59 -25.19 -18.58
N LYS A 454 -19.52 -24.40 -17.53
CA LYS A 454 -18.32 -24.29 -16.72
C LYS A 454 -18.29 -25.30 -15.58
N ILE A 455 -17.13 -25.93 -15.42
CA ILE A 455 -16.79 -26.70 -14.23
C ILE A 455 -16.53 -25.71 -13.13
N GLN A 456 -17.50 -25.48 -12.26
CA GLN A 456 -17.41 -24.47 -11.21
C GLN A 456 -16.44 -24.90 -10.12
N ILE A 457 -15.37 -24.11 -9.94
CA ILE A 457 -14.36 -24.37 -8.91
C ILE A 457 -14.66 -23.58 -7.63
N GLY A 458 -15.16 -22.36 -7.76
CA GLY A 458 -15.44 -21.48 -6.63
C GLY A 458 -16.04 -20.16 -7.11
N ASN A 459 -15.85 -19.10 -6.32
CA ASN A 459 -16.22 -17.74 -6.66
C ASN A 459 -14.97 -16.87 -6.84
N VAL A 460 -15.09 -15.80 -7.62
CA VAL A 460 -14.05 -14.77 -7.71
C VAL A 460 -13.88 -14.14 -6.34
N VAL A 461 -12.64 -13.92 -5.92
CA VAL A 461 -12.31 -13.27 -4.65
C VAL A 461 -11.65 -11.94 -4.95
N ASP A 462 -12.25 -10.85 -4.48
CA ASP A 462 -11.64 -9.53 -4.47
C ASP A 462 -11.18 -9.20 -3.05
N SER A 463 -9.89 -8.94 -2.91
CA SER A 463 -9.30 -8.50 -1.64
C SER A 463 -9.77 -9.33 -0.42
N LYS A 464 -9.75 -10.68 -0.57
CA LYS A 464 -10.20 -11.71 0.39
C LYS A 464 -11.72 -11.83 0.59
N ARG A 465 -12.53 -11.11 -0.17
CA ARG A 465 -13.99 -11.26 -0.13
C ARG A 465 -14.46 -12.08 -1.31
N PRO A 466 -15.14 -13.22 -1.09
CA PRO A 466 -15.77 -13.94 -2.17
C PRO A 466 -16.91 -13.10 -2.74
N MET A 467 -16.92 -12.94 -4.05
CA MET A 467 -18.01 -12.28 -4.78
C MET A 467 -19.08 -13.33 -5.08
N GLU A 468 -20.11 -13.41 -4.24
CA GLU A 468 -21.13 -14.48 -4.30
C GLU A 468 -21.83 -14.60 -5.68
N ASN A 469 -21.95 -13.49 -6.38
CA ASN A 469 -22.58 -13.43 -7.71
C ASN A 469 -21.61 -13.60 -8.88
N MET A 470 -20.36 -13.96 -8.64
CA MET A 470 -19.33 -14.14 -9.67
C MET A 470 -18.67 -15.52 -9.55
N PRO A 471 -19.36 -16.60 -9.95
CA PRO A 471 -18.78 -17.93 -9.95
C PRO A 471 -17.64 -18.02 -10.97
N PHE A 472 -16.55 -18.67 -10.55
CA PHE A 472 -15.40 -18.96 -11.39
C PHE A 472 -15.33 -20.45 -11.70
N GLY A 473 -15.06 -20.77 -12.98
CA GLY A 473 -14.95 -22.16 -13.43
C GLY A 473 -14.05 -22.31 -14.63
N LEU A 474 -13.73 -23.56 -14.94
CA LEU A 474 -12.98 -23.99 -16.12
C LEU A 474 -13.94 -24.50 -17.20
N SER A 475 -13.62 -24.27 -18.46
CA SER A 475 -14.31 -24.91 -19.57
C SER A 475 -13.74 -26.32 -19.80
N GLU A 476 -14.51 -27.20 -20.47
CA GLU A 476 -13.98 -28.50 -20.91
C GLU A 476 -12.72 -28.37 -21.78
N ARG A 477 -12.66 -27.29 -22.54
CA ARG A 477 -11.50 -26.96 -23.38
C ARG A 477 -10.22 -26.70 -22.56
N ASP A 478 -10.38 -26.15 -21.35
CA ASP A 478 -9.25 -25.90 -20.47
C ASP A 478 -8.73 -27.17 -19.85
N LEU A 479 -9.58 -28.19 -19.62
CA LEU A 479 -9.15 -29.51 -19.15
C LEU A 479 -8.35 -30.32 -20.17
N ASN A 480 -8.46 -29.97 -21.46
CA ASN A 480 -7.65 -30.61 -22.51
C ASN A 480 -6.20 -30.07 -22.55
N LYS A 481 -5.89 -29.07 -21.74
CA LYS A 481 -4.55 -28.49 -21.60
C LYS A 481 -3.88 -29.02 -20.34
N HIS A 482 -2.54 -29.05 -20.34
CA HIS A 482 -1.78 -29.34 -19.13
C HIS A 482 -2.03 -28.26 -18.09
N THR A 483 -2.30 -28.67 -16.86
CA THR A 483 -2.58 -27.77 -15.73
C THR A 483 -1.58 -28.04 -14.62
N PHE A 484 -0.98 -26.97 -14.10
CA PHE A 484 -0.07 -27.02 -12.96
C PHE A 484 -0.73 -26.39 -11.74
N VAL A 485 -0.88 -27.15 -10.64
CA VAL A 485 -1.46 -26.68 -9.38
C VAL A 485 -0.37 -26.62 -8.32
N CYS A 486 0.03 -25.41 -7.94
CA CYS A 486 1.09 -25.19 -6.96
C CYS A 486 0.62 -24.38 -5.76
N GLY A 487 1.34 -24.49 -4.67
CA GLY A 487 1.10 -23.76 -3.44
C GLY A 487 1.81 -24.39 -2.24
N ILE A 488 1.89 -23.68 -1.14
CA ILE A 488 2.46 -24.18 0.12
C ILE A 488 1.55 -25.25 0.75
N THR A 489 2.05 -25.97 1.75
CA THR A 489 1.25 -26.94 2.51
C THR A 489 0.06 -26.23 3.17
N GLY A 490 -1.13 -26.83 3.08
CA GLY A 490 -2.35 -26.22 3.63
C GLY A 490 -3.04 -25.18 2.73
N SER A 491 -2.49 -24.82 1.56
CA SER A 491 -3.09 -23.83 0.65
C SER A 491 -4.32 -24.30 -0.14
N GLY A 492 -4.77 -25.55 0.05
CA GLY A 492 -5.95 -26.09 -0.62
C GLY A 492 -5.71 -26.75 -1.98
N LYS A 493 -4.46 -27.08 -2.36
CA LYS A 493 -4.14 -27.76 -3.64
C LYS A 493 -5.00 -29.01 -3.90
N THR A 494 -4.98 -29.95 -2.98
CA THR A 494 -5.75 -31.21 -3.08
C THR A 494 -7.25 -30.94 -3.09
N THR A 495 -7.73 -29.99 -2.31
CA THR A 495 -9.14 -29.59 -2.29
C THR A 495 -9.58 -29.04 -3.64
N THR A 496 -8.76 -28.18 -4.27
CA THR A 496 -9.01 -27.64 -5.61
C THR A 496 -9.06 -28.73 -6.67
N VAL A 497 -8.09 -29.65 -6.66
CA VAL A 497 -8.07 -30.77 -7.64
C VAL A 497 -9.29 -31.69 -7.44
N LYS A 498 -9.61 -32.05 -6.19
CA LYS A 498 -10.82 -32.84 -5.90
C LYS A 498 -12.09 -32.17 -6.41
N LYS A 499 -12.20 -30.84 -6.21
CA LYS A 499 -13.35 -30.07 -6.72
C LYS A 499 -13.44 -30.12 -8.25
N ILE A 500 -12.30 -29.96 -8.95
CA ILE A 500 -12.24 -30.08 -10.41
C ILE A 500 -12.71 -31.48 -10.85
N LEU A 501 -12.22 -32.56 -10.25
CA LEU A 501 -12.59 -33.92 -10.60
C LEU A 501 -14.08 -34.19 -10.38
N ILE A 502 -14.64 -33.74 -9.26
CA ILE A 502 -16.06 -33.91 -8.94
C ILE A 502 -16.95 -33.16 -9.93
N GLU A 503 -16.62 -31.90 -10.21
CA GLU A 503 -17.44 -31.04 -11.05
C GLU A 503 -17.31 -31.36 -12.54
N ALA A 504 -16.16 -31.91 -12.97
CA ALA A 504 -15.94 -32.35 -14.35
C ALA A 504 -16.84 -33.52 -14.74
N LYS A 505 -17.27 -34.36 -13.79
CA LYS A 505 -18.15 -35.53 -14.00
C LYS A 505 -17.63 -36.45 -15.10
N LYS A 506 -16.31 -36.55 -15.25
CA LYS A 506 -15.64 -37.41 -16.25
C LYS A 506 -14.80 -38.45 -15.51
N PRO A 507 -14.61 -39.67 -16.10
CA PRO A 507 -13.66 -40.62 -15.57
C PRO A 507 -12.28 -40.00 -15.41
N PHE A 508 -11.58 -40.39 -14.35
CA PHE A 508 -10.24 -39.88 -14.07
C PHE A 508 -9.31 -40.97 -13.54
N LEU A 509 -8.02 -40.75 -13.76
CA LEU A 509 -6.95 -41.49 -13.15
C LEU A 509 -6.10 -40.55 -12.30
N VAL A 510 -6.02 -40.82 -10.99
CA VAL A 510 -5.10 -40.14 -10.08
C VAL A 510 -3.97 -41.06 -9.71
N ILE A 511 -2.72 -40.61 -9.85
CA ILE A 511 -1.53 -41.30 -9.37
C ILE A 511 -1.00 -40.53 -8.15
N GLU A 512 -1.15 -41.12 -6.96
CA GLU A 512 -0.78 -40.51 -5.69
C GLU A 512 0.48 -41.11 -5.14
N SER A 513 1.58 -40.37 -5.15
CA SER A 513 2.91 -40.92 -4.86
C SER A 513 3.24 -41.07 -3.36
N ALA A 514 2.69 -40.15 -2.51
CA ALA A 514 3.14 -40.06 -1.11
C ALA A 514 2.02 -39.94 -0.07
N LYS A 515 0.78 -39.75 -0.48
CA LYS A 515 -0.37 -39.53 0.42
C LYS A 515 -1.55 -40.41 0.04
N LYS A 516 -2.62 -40.38 0.83
CA LYS A 516 -3.86 -41.16 0.62
C LYS A 516 -5.06 -40.24 0.67
N GLU A 517 -4.94 -39.04 0.09
CA GLU A 517 -6.00 -38.03 0.21
C GLU A 517 -7.15 -38.27 -0.75
N TYR A 518 -6.88 -38.85 -1.94
CA TYR A 518 -7.89 -39.01 -3.00
C TYR A 518 -8.83 -40.19 -2.81
N ARG A 519 -8.49 -41.19 -1.97
CA ARG A 519 -9.40 -42.31 -1.66
C ARG A 519 -10.73 -41.87 -1.04
N ASN A 520 -10.74 -40.72 -0.38
CA ASN A 520 -11.91 -40.12 0.26
C ASN A 520 -12.57 -39.05 -0.60
N ILE A 521 -12.42 -39.11 -1.91
CA ILE A 521 -13.17 -38.25 -2.82
C ILE A 521 -14.64 -38.66 -2.81
N ALA A 522 -15.57 -37.69 -2.80
CA ALA A 522 -17.01 -37.95 -2.74
C ALA A 522 -17.58 -38.45 -4.08
N MET A 523 -16.99 -39.53 -4.62
CA MET A 523 -17.40 -40.20 -5.85
C MET A 523 -17.11 -41.69 -5.75
N ASP A 524 -17.86 -42.51 -6.50
CA ASP A 524 -17.53 -43.92 -6.65
C ASP A 524 -16.17 -44.06 -7.35
N THR A 525 -15.21 -44.64 -6.64
CA THR A 525 -13.80 -44.63 -7.06
C THR A 525 -13.16 -45.95 -6.73
N THR A 526 -12.51 -46.57 -7.70
CA THR A 526 -11.70 -47.74 -7.51
C THR A 526 -10.28 -47.36 -7.06
N VAL A 527 -9.88 -47.79 -5.87
CA VAL A 527 -8.55 -47.52 -5.33
C VAL A 527 -7.68 -48.73 -5.53
N TYR A 528 -6.56 -48.58 -6.20
CA TYR A 528 -5.50 -49.56 -6.30
C TYR A 528 -4.31 -49.17 -5.42
N THR A 529 -3.80 -50.11 -4.64
CA THR A 529 -2.67 -49.89 -3.74
C THR A 529 -1.57 -50.92 -4.06
N PRO A 530 -0.73 -50.69 -5.07
CA PRO A 530 0.36 -51.61 -5.39
C PRO A 530 1.20 -51.92 -4.17
N GLY A 531 1.54 -53.21 -4.00
CA GLY A 531 2.30 -53.68 -2.84
C GLY A 531 1.50 -53.96 -1.57
N LYS A 532 0.19 -53.77 -1.56
CA LYS A 532 -0.71 -54.04 -0.41
C LYS A 532 -1.84 -54.98 -0.80
N PRO A 533 -1.59 -56.32 -0.82
CA PRO A 533 -2.61 -57.30 -1.21
C PRO A 533 -3.87 -57.27 -0.36
N GLU A 534 -3.75 -56.87 0.90
CA GLU A 534 -4.84 -56.76 1.87
C GLU A 534 -5.85 -55.67 1.55
N ILE A 535 -5.47 -54.69 0.68
CA ILE A 535 -6.36 -53.62 0.27
C ILE A 535 -6.88 -53.90 -1.13
N ASN A 536 -6.06 -53.70 -2.14
CA ASN A 536 -6.36 -53.96 -3.55
C ASN A 536 -5.06 -53.74 -4.37
N ALA A 537 -4.18 -54.71 -4.36
CA ALA A 537 -2.92 -54.60 -5.07
C ALA A 537 -3.05 -55.19 -6.48
N PRO A 538 -2.86 -54.38 -7.53
CA PRO A 538 -2.82 -54.90 -8.89
C PRO A 538 -1.54 -55.66 -9.14
N GLN A 539 -1.63 -56.77 -9.89
CA GLN A 539 -0.49 -57.49 -10.42
C GLN A 539 -0.22 -56.99 -11.84
N ILE A 540 0.94 -56.44 -12.07
CA ILE A 540 1.31 -55.73 -13.30
C ILE A 540 2.61 -56.33 -13.82
N ASN A 541 2.51 -57.26 -14.75
CA ASN A 541 3.72 -57.74 -15.44
C ASN A 541 4.22 -56.63 -16.39
N PRO A 542 5.39 -56.01 -16.14
CA PRO A 542 5.89 -54.93 -17.00
C PRO A 542 6.31 -55.42 -18.40
N PHE A 543 6.47 -56.72 -18.56
CA PHE A 543 6.85 -57.34 -19.85
C PHE A 543 5.64 -57.71 -20.71
N TYR A 544 4.44 -57.49 -20.20
CA TYR A 544 3.23 -57.67 -21.00
C TYR A 544 3.13 -56.63 -22.12
N ILE A 545 3.12 -57.11 -23.36
CA ILE A 545 3.02 -56.26 -24.55
C ILE A 545 1.57 -55.92 -24.77
N MET A 546 1.23 -54.63 -24.73
CA MET A 546 -0.14 -54.14 -25.00
C MET A 546 -0.55 -54.43 -26.44
N PRO A 547 -1.83 -54.76 -26.67
CA PRO A 547 -2.36 -54.93 -28.02
C PRO A 547 -2.05 -53.70 -28.92
N GLY A 548 -1.51 -53.96 -30.12
CA GLY A 548 -1.13 -52.92 -31.08
C GLY A 548 0.28 -52.35 -30.91
N VAL A 549 1.03 -52.76 -29.87
CA VAL A 549 2.41 -52.32 -29.65
C VAL A 549 3.36 -53.40 -30.17
N SER A 550 4.38 -53.04 -30.95
CA SER A 550 5.39 -54.01 -31.40
C SER A 550 6.33 -54.37 -30.21
N PRO A 551 6.83 -55.64 -30.17
CA PRO A 551 7.76 -56.06 -29.14
C PRO A 551 8.99 -55.17 -29.04
N GLN A 552 9.56 -54.75 -30.15
CA GLN A 552 10.73 -53.89 -30.16
C GLN A 552 10.46 -52.51 -29.50
N VAL A 553 9.35 -51.89 -29.86
CA VAL A 553 8.95 -50.62 -29.24
C VAL A 553 8.72 -50.76 -27.73
N HIS A 554 8.13 -51.89 -27.31
CA HIS A 554 7.93 -52.17 -25.89
C HIS A 554 9.27 -52.39 -25.14
N ILE A 555 10.22 -53.13 -25.75
CA ILE A 555 11.56 -53.32 -25.19
C ILE A 555 12.30 -51.97 -25.05
N ASP A 556 12.18 -51.08 -26.05
CA ASP A 556 12.79 -49.76 -25.98
C ASP A 556 12.19 -48.91 -24.84
N TYR A 557 10.86 -48.93 -24.64
CA TYR A 557 10.23 -48.29 -23.48
C TYR A 557 10.70 -48.93 -22.14
N LEU A 558 10.80 -50.23 -22.04
CA LEU A 558 11.31 -50.88 -20.85
C LEU A 558 12.76 -50.46 -20.56
N LYS A 559 13.61 -50.45 -21.57
CA LYS A 559 15.01 -50.00 -21.44
C LYS A 559 15.08 -48.58 -20.88
N ASP A 560 14.31 -47.66 -21.46
CA ASP A 560 14.27 -46.27 -21.04
C ASP A 560 13.72 -46.13 -19.61
N LEU A 561 12.65 -46.86 -19.26
CA LEU A 561 12.08 -46.90 -17.91
C LEU A 561 13.09 -47.38 -16.88
N PHE A 562 13.80 -48.48 -17.15
CA PHE A 562 14.82 -49.01 -16.24
C PHE A 562 16.01 -48.06 -16.10
N ASN A 563 16.48 -47.45 -17.19
CA ASN A 563 17.53 -46.44 -17.16
C ASN A 563 17.15 -45.21 -16.33
N ALA A 564 15.93 -44.70 -16.51
CA ALA A 564 15.42 -43.58 -15.73
C ALA A 564 15.25 -43.92 -14.23
N SER A 565 14.81 -45.15 -13.93
CA SER A 565 14.54 -45.60 -12.54
C SER A 565 15.81 -45.91 -11.75
N PHE A 566 16.84 -46.46 -12.39
CA PHE A 566 18.02 -47.03 -11.72
C PHE A 566 19.34 -46.33 -12.05
N SER A 567 19.34 -45.32 -12.90
CA SER A 567 20.56 -44.62 -13.32
C SER A 567 21.68 -45.56 -13.72
N PHE A 568 21.42 -46.45 -14.69
CA PHE A 568 22.41 -47.37 -15.20
C PHE A 568 23.56 -46.62 -15.88
N TYR A 569 24.78 -47.10 -15.70
CA TYR A 569 25.99 -46.48 -16.23
C TYR A 569 26.93 -47.52 -16.87
N GLY A 570 27.88 -47.04 -17.67
CA GLY A 570 28.86 -47.90 -18.35
C GLY A 570 28.18 -48.95 -19.25
N PRO A 571 28.51 -50.27 -19.11
CA PRO A 571 27.95 -51.32 -19.96
C PRO A 571 26.51 -51.75 -19.57
N MET A 572 25.98 -51.30 -18.43
CA MET A 572 24.70 -51.78 -17.89
C MET A 572 23.50 -51.57 -18.84
N PRO A 573 23.32 -50.41 -19.52
CA PRO A 573 22.21 -50.26 -20.47
C PRO A 573 22.27 -51.23 -21.63
N TYR A 574 23.45 -51.53 -22.13
CA TYR A 574 23.66 -52.52 -23.20
C TYR A 574 23.33 -53.93 -22.73
N ILE A 575 23.80 -54.30 -21.54
CA ILE A 575 23.51 -55.62 -20.93
C ILE A 575 22.00 -55.78 -20.74
N LEU A 576 21.34 -54.75 -20.21
CA LEU A 576 19.89 -54.74 -20.02
C LEU A 576 19.15 -54.99 -21.36
N GLU A 577 19.51 -54.26 -22.41
CA GLU A 577 18.90 -54.39 -23.73
C GLU A 577 19.09 -55.82 -24.30
N LYS A 578 20.29 -56.35 -24.23
CA LYS A 578 20.58 -57.74 -24.66
C LYS A 578 19.77 -58.75 -23.88
N CYS A 579 19.68 -58.61 -22.57
CA CYS A 579 18.94 -59.55 -21.72
C CYS A 579 17.41 -59.39 -21.94
N LEU A 580 16.91 -58.18 -22.16
CA LEU A 580 15.49 -57.98 -22.56
C LEU A 580 15.18 -58.75 -23.84
N HIS A 581 16.01 -58.62 -24.88
CA HIS A 581 15.83 -59.40 -26.11
C HIS A 581 15.89 -60.90 -25.85
N SER A 582 16.84 -61.36 -25.01
CA SER A 582 17.03 -62.78 -24.70
C SER A 582 15.80 -63.35 -23.98
N VAL A 583 15.28 -62.70 -22.93
CA VAL A 583 14.13 -63.25 -22.17
C VAL A 583 12.87 -63.37 -23.02
N TYR A 584 12.62 -62.44 -23.94
CA TYR A 584 11.51 -62.58 -24.89
C TYR A 584 11.75 -63.72 -25.89
N LYS A 585 12.97 -63.85 -26.43
CA LYS A 585 13.32 -65.00 -27.31
C LYS A 585 13.17 -66.32 -26.58
N ASN A 586 13.59 -66.40 -25.30
CA ASN A 586 13.47 -67.60 -24.46
C ASN A 586 12.01 -67.99 -24.21
N LYS A 587 11.07 -67.01 -24.32
CA LYS A 587 9.62 -67.23 -24.30
C LYS A 587 9.03 -67.58 -25.66
N GLY A 588 9.83 -67.60 -26.73
CA GLY A 588 9.38 -67.95 -28.09
C GLY A 588 8.98 -66.81 -28.99
N TRP A 589 9.27 -65.55 -28.57
CA TRP A 589 8.98 -64.39 -29.39
C TRP A 589 9.96 -64.25 -30.56
N ASP A 590 9.46 -64.07 -31.76
CA ASP A 590 10.23 -63.60 -32.91
C ASP A 590 10.27 -62.07 -32.92
N LEU A 591 11.37 -61.50 -32.48
CA LEU A 591 11.51 -60.04 -32.37
C LEU A 591 11.72 -59.38 -33.73
N THR A 592 12.13 -60.15 -34.76
CA THR A 592 12.33 -59.65 -36.12
C THR A 592 10.98 -59.50 -36.83
N LEU A 593 10.15 -60.51 -36.72
CA LEU A 593 8.80 -60.51 -37.30
C LEU A 593 7.79 -59.78 -36.37
N GLY A 594 8.13 -59.62 -35.08
CA GLY A 594 7.33 -58.88 -34.13
C GLY A 594 6.09 -59.62 -33.61
N TYR A 595 6.12 -60.97 -33.55
CA TYR A 595 5.00 -61.75 -33.04
C TYR A 595 5.47 -63.00 -32.28
N HIS A 596 4.55 -63.65 -31.55
CA HIS A 596 4.72 -64.94 -30.93
C HIS A 596 3.89 -65.99 -31.69
N PRO A 597 4.49 -67.13 -32.14
CA PRO A 597 3.80 -68.14 -32.96
C PRO A 597 2.53 -68.71 -32.33
N LEU A 598 2.49 -68.84 -30.99
CA LEU A 598 1.29 -69.32 -30.28
C LEU A 598 0.19 -68.28 -30.12
N LEU A 599 0.46 -67.02 -30.42
CA LEU A 599 -0.52 -65.96 -30.38
C LEU A 599 -1.02 -65.57 -31.75
N ALA A 600 -0.32 -65.94 -32.81
CA ALA A 600 -0.72 -65.68 -34.18
C ALA A 600 -1.74 -66.75 -34.69
N ASN A 601 -2.94 -66.34 -35.04
CA ASN A 601 -3.97 -67.21 -35.61
C ASN A 601 -3.87 -67.35 -37.11
N THR A 602 -3.06 -66.54 -37.77
CA THR A 602 -2.90 -66.50 -39.22
C THR A 602 -1.44 -66.64 -39.63
N ASN A 603 -1.18 -66.96 -40.87
CA ASN A 603 0.15 -67.00 -41.46
C ASN A 603 0.73 -65.62 -41.77
N SER A 604 -0.05 -64.55 -41.54
CA SER A 604 0.38 -63.17 -41.79
C SER A 604 0.77 -62.48 -40.50
N PRO A 605 2.01 -62.00 -40.34
CA PRO A 605 2.42 -61.24 -39.18
C PRO A 605 1.64 -59.93 -38.96
N THR A 606 1.07 -59.34 -40.04
CA THR A 606 0.29 -58.11 -39.94
C THR A 606 -1.02 -58.30 -39.21
N ASP A 607 -1.65 -59.46 -39.28
CA ASP A 607 -2.89 -59.79 -38.59
C ASP A 607 -2.68 -59.94 -37.07
N PHE A 608 -1.47 -60.25 -36.63
CA PHE A 608 -1.12 -60.33 -35.23
C PHE A 608 -1.29 -58.99 -34.52
N PHE A 609 -1.05 -57.89 -35.19
CA PHE A 609 -1.13 -56.56 -34.65
C PHE A 609 -2.53 -55.93 -34.76
N SER A 610 -3.50 -56.64 -35.36
CA SER A 610 -4.88 -56.14 -35.32
C SER A 610 -5.39 -56.12 -33.87
N ILE A 611 -6.03 -55.01 -33.48
CA ILE A 611 -6.50 -54.80 -32.10
C ILE A 611 -7.50 -55.92 -31.70
N GLU A 612 -8.41 -56.27 -32.57
CA GLU A 612 -9.42 -57.29 -32.28
C GLU A 612 -8.83 -58.68 -32.16
N HIS A 613 -7.92 -59.02 -33.04
CA HIS A 613 -7.22 -60.28 -33.04
C HIS A 613 -6.35 -60.39 -31.76
N THR A 614 -5.56 -59.41 -31.44
CA THR A 614 -4.71 -59.36 -30.27
C THR A 614 -5.55 -59.44 -28.97
N LYS A 615 -6.66 -58.73 -28.86
CA LYS A 615 -7.55 -58.82 -27.69
C LYS A 615 -8.13 -60.23 -27.53
N SER A 616 -8.54 -60.88 -28.59
CA SER A 616 -9.02 -62.28 -28.57
C SER A 616 -7.95 -63.23 -28.03
N GLN A 617 -6.72 -63.07 -28.47
CA GLN A 617 -5.58 -63.89 -28.00
C GLN A 617 -5.23 -63.71 -26.52
N TYR A 618 -5.18 -62.45 -26.08
CA TYR A 618 -4.80 -62.15 -24.69
C TYR A 618 -5.97 -62.33 -23.71
N SER A 619 -7.18 -62.57 -24.14
CA SER A 619 -8.30 -62.95 -23.27
C SER A 619 -8.13 -64.35 -22.69
N ASN A 620 -7.26 -65.21 -23.30
CA ASN A 620 -6.97 -66.55 -22.82
C ASN A 620 -5.86 -66.52 -21.76
N LEU A 621 -6.21 -66.82 -20.50
CA LEU A 621 -5.30 -66.78 -19.35
C LEU A 621 -4.07 -67.68 -19.50
N SER A 622 -4.15 -68.73 -20.32
CA SER A 622 -2.98 -69.63 -20.57
C SER A 622 -1.80 -68.87 -21.23
N HIS A 623 -2.09 -67.84 -21.99
CA HIS A 623 -1.08 -67.07 -22.72
C HIS A 623 -0.23 -66.14 -21.83
N LYS A 624 -0.61 -65.92 -20.55
CA LYS A 624 0.13 -65.08 -19.60
C LYS A 624 1.56 -65.55 -19.38
N PHE A 625 1.84 -66.85 -19.54
CA PHE A 625 3.16 -67.45 -19.41
C PHE A 625 4.09 -67.23 -20.60
N LEU A 626 3.58 -66.68 -21.69
CA LEU A 626 4.38 -66.32 -22.88
C LEU A 626 5.16 -65.03 -22.76
N PHE A 627 4.96 -64.33 -21.63
CA PHE A 627 5.69 -63.08 -21.31
C PHE A 627 6.72 -63.34 -20.22
N PRO A 628 7.90 -62.70 -20.32
CA PRO A 628 8.90 -62.80 -19.25
C PRO A 628 8.39 -62.24 -17.91
N THR A 629 9.09 -62.62 -16.85
CA THR A 629 8.92 -62.07 -15.50
C THR A 629 10.18 -61.31 -15.07
N MET A 630 10.06 -60.52 -14.02
CA MET A 630 11.20 -59.78 -13.44
C MET A 630 12.31 -60.72 -12.95
N GLN A 631 11.91 -61.84 -12.37
CA GLN A 631 12.87 -62.88 -11.93
C GLN A 631 13.64 -63.44 -13.10
N GLU A 632 12.97 -63.78 -14.20
CA GLU A 632 13.63 -64.30 -15.40
C GLU A 632 14.61 -63.32 -16.03
N LEU A 633 14.26 -62.00 -16.03
CA LEU A 633 15.21 -60.98 -16.47
C LEU A 633 16.43 -60.88 -15.55
N LYS A 634 16.22 -60.93 -14.24
CA LYS A 634 17.34 -60.93 -13.25
C LYS A 634 18.28 -62.11 -13.44
N ASP A 635 17.72 -63.31 -13.63
CA ASP A 635 18.49 -64.52 -13.82
C ASP A 635 19.23 -64.53 -15.16
N GLU A 636 18.62 -64.02 -16.21
CA GLU A 636 19.25 -63.89 -17.53
C GLU A 636 20.41 -62.85 -17.52
N ILE A 637 20.28 -61.79 -16.81
CA ILE A 637 21.38 -60.81 -16.63
C ILE A 637 22.57 -61.47 -15.92
N ALA A 638 22.31 -62.26 -14.88
CA ALA A 638 23.36 -62.97 -14.18
C ALA A 638 24.07 -63.94 -15.11
N ARG A 639 23.29 -64.74 -15.88
CA ARG A 639 23.81 -65.68 -16.86
C ARG A 639 24.63 -65.02 -17.96
N TYR A 640 24.09 -63.93 -18.54
CA TYR A 640 24.73 -63.23 -19.64
C TYR A 640 26.09 -62.62 -19.24
N ILE A 641 26.21 -62.09 -18.03
CA ILE A 641 27.47 -61.54 -17.52
C ILE A 641 28.48 -62.61 -17.26
N GLU A 642 28.08 -63.80 -16.74
CA GLU A 642 28.99 -64.91 -16.41
C GLU A 642 29.43 -65.70 -17.63
N GLU A 643 28.52 -66.01 -18.54
CA GLU A 643 28.79 -66.97 -19.63
C GLU A 643 29.19 -66.27 -20.91
N GLU A 644 28.59 -65.13 -21.25
CA GLU A 644 28.78 -64.48 -22.57
C GLU A 644 29.76 -63.33 -22.54
N LEU A 645 29.69 -62.42 -21.56
CA LEU A 645 30.61 -61.30 -21.50
C LEU A 645 32.01 -61.68 -21.02
N LYS A 646 32.10 -62.72 -20.22
CA LYS A 646 33.42 -63.29 -19.68
C LYS A 646 34.34 -62.14 -19.21
N TYR A 647 33.77 -61.12 -18.56
CA TYR A 647 34.59 -60.08 -17.96
C TYR A 647 35.43 -60.67 -16.86
N ASP A 648 36.76 -60.48 -16.91
CA ASP A 648 37.68 -60.95 -15.89
C ASP A 648 37.69 -60.04 -14.66
N GLY A 649 37.66 -60.67 -13.46
CA GLY A 649 37.95 -60.04 -12.21
C GLY A 649 36.85 -59.11 -11.61
N GLU A 650 37.29 -58.08 -10.97
CA GLU A 650 36.49 -57.23 -10.11
C GLU A 650 35.38 -56.48 -10.86
N VAL A 651 35.61 -56.10 -12.12
CA VAL A 651 34.63 -55.32 -12.95
C VAL A 651 33.37 -56.15 -13.22
N ALA A 652 33.51 -57.44 -13.56
CA ALA A 652 32.33 -58.29 -13.78
C ALA A 652 31.50 -58.43 -12.51
N GLY A 653 32.19 -58.65 -11.36
CA GLY A 653 31.55 -58.77 -10.05
C GLY A 653 30.78 -57.51 -9.68
N ASN A 654 31.34 -56.34 -9.91
CA ASN A 654 30.72 -55.08 -9.59
C ASN A 654 29.48 -54.79 -10.46
N VAL A 655 29.57 -54.99 -11.78
CA VAL A 655 28.43 -54.79 -12.71
C VAL A 655 27.30 -55.77 -12.40
N LYS A 656 27.63 -57.05 -12.23
CA LYS A 656 26.65 -58.09 -11.87
C LYS A 656 25.94 -57.77 -10.56
N THR A 657 26.70 -57.47 -9.51
CA THR A 657 26.15 -57.15 -8.21
C THR A 657 25.27 -55.90 -8.27
N ALA A 658 25.73 -54.86 -8.95
CA ALA A 658 24.98 -53.61 -9.09
C ALA A 658 23.63 -53.79 -9.83
N MET A 659 23.60 -54.55 -10.91
CA MET A 659 22.36 -54.86 -11.63
C MET A 659 21.47 -55.81 -10.83
N LYS A 660 22.03 -56.88 -10.22
CA LYS A 660 21.28 -57.82 -9.40
C LYS A 660 20.56 -57.13 -8.24
N VAL A 661 21.25 -56.29 -7.47
CA VAL A 661 20.68 -55.58 -6.31
C VAL A 661 19.54 -54.65 -6.72
N ARG A 662 19.68 -53.98 -7.86
CA ARG A 662 18.62 -53.08 -8.37
C ARG A 662 17.36 -53.84 -8.76
N LEU A 663 17.51 -54.97 -9.45
CA LEU A 663 16.37 -55.80 -9.86
C LEU A 663 15.79 -56.65 -8.73
N GLU A 664 16.59 -57.05 -7.76
CA GLU A 664 16.15 -57.82 -6.59
C GLU A 664 15.01 -57.10 -5.85
N ASN A 665 15.11 -55.77 -5.72
CA ASN A 665 14.06 -54.95 -5.11
C ASN A 665 12.71 -55.04 -5.85
N LEU A 666 12.72 -55.35 -7.15
CA LEU A 666 11.51 -55.57 -7.93
C LEU A 666 11.01 -57.02 -7.94
N CYS A 667 11.79 -57.94 -7.41
CA CYS A 667 11.45 -59.40 -7.35
C CYS A 667 10.85 -59.80 -6.01
N VAL A 668 11.12 -59.05 -4.92
CA VAL A 668 10.75 -59.44 -3.57
C VAL A 668 9.84 -58.41 -2.86
N GLY A 669 9.15 -58.83 -1.82
CA GLY A 669 8.29 -57.95 -1.00
C GLY A 669 7.12 -57.36 -1.77
N ALA A 670 6.72 -56.14 -1.39
CA ALA A 670 5.59 -55.43 -1.94
C ALA A 670 5.74 -55.15 -3.45
N LYS A 671 6.95 -54.78 -3.87
CA LYS A 671 7.27 -54.53 -5.30
C LYS A 671 7.26 -55.85 -6.09
N GLY A 672 7.78 -56.93 -5.50
CA GLY A 672 7.75 -58.27 -6.11
C GLY A 672 6.32 -58.79 -6.31
N TYR A 673 5.46 -58.62 -5.33
CA TYR A 673 4.03 -58.95 -5.49
C TYR A 673 3.39 -58.23 -6.68
N THR A 674 3.72 -56.97 -6.87
CA THR A 674 3.15 -56.16 -7.94
C THR A 674 3.78 -56.46 -9.30
N PHE A 675 5.13 -56.56 -9.42
CA PHE A 675 5.84 -56.55 -10.69
C PHE A 675 6.41 -57.88 -11.11
N ASN A 676 6.71 -58.78 -10.16
CA ASN A 676 7.24 -60.10 -10.46
C ASN A 676 6.13 -61.14 -10.55
N THR A 677 5.35 -61.06 -11.59
CA THR A 677 4.12 -61.86 -11.80
C THR A 677 3.97 -62.23 -13.27
N ASN A 678 3.19 -63.28 -13.56
CA ASN A 678 2.70 -63.60 -14.89
C ASN A 678 1.33 -62.97 -15.17
N GLU A 679 0.69 -62.34 -14.18
CA GLU A 679 -0.59 -61.69 -14.38
C GLU A 679 -0.41 -60.34 -15.07
N PHE A 680 -1.36 -59.95 -15.89
CA PHE A 680 -1.39 -58.65 -16.52
C PHE A 680 -2.59 -57.85 -16.05
N PHE A 681 -2.37 -56.55 -15.91
CA PHE A 681 -3.38 -55.62 -15.50
C PHE A 681 -4.02 -54.98 -16.74
N ASP A 682 -5.34 -55.10 -16.88
CA ASP A 682 -6.08 -54.53 -18.02
C ASP A 682 -6.29 -53.04 -17.78
N PHE A 683 -5.38 -52.23 -18.26
CA PHE A 683 -5.45 -50.75 -18.17
C PHE A 683 -6.64 -50.19 -18.97
N ALA A 684 -7.15 -50.87 -19.96
CA ALA A 684 -8.28 -50.39 -20.74
C ALA A 684 -9.56 -50.27 -19.90
N LYS A 685 -9.73 -51.11 -18.88
CA LYS A 685 -10.88 -51.06 -17.96
C LYS A 685 -10.85 -49.89 -17.00
N MET A 686 -9.76 -49.11 -16.96
CA MET A 686 -9.65 -47.93 -16.10
C MET A 686 -10.21 -46.68 -16.77
N PHE A 687 -10.22 -46.61 -18.09
CA PHE A 687 -10.60 -45.38 -18.81
C PHE A 687 -12.08 -44.97 -18.63
N ASP A 688 -12.93 -45.90 -18.28
CA ASP A 688 -14.36 -45.64 -18.06
C ASP A 688 -14.74 -45.48 -16.56
N LYS A 689 -13.77 -45.43 -15.68
CA LYS A 689 -13.94 -45.40 -14.22
C LYS A 689 -13.12 -44.29 -13.56
N ASN A 690 -13.54 -43.94 -12.35
CA ASN A 690 -12.71 -43.13 -11.48
C ASN A 690 -11.71 -44.02 -10.77
N VAL A 691 -10.43 -43.80 -10.96
CA VAL A 691 -9.38 -44.63 -10.44
C VAL A 691 -8.34 -43.83 -9.69
N VAL A 692 -7.91 -44.36 -8.56
CA VAL A 692 -6.78 -43.82 -7.77
C VAL A 692 -5.75 -44.90 -7.59
N PHE A 693 -4.50 -44.66 -7.99
CA PHE A 693 -3.34 -45.44 -7.68
C PHE A 693 -2.55 -44.82 -6.54
N GLU A 694 -2.48 -45.47 -5.43
CA GLU A 694 -1.69 -45.07 -4.26
C GLU A 694 -0.34 -45.81 -4.23
N LEU A 695 0.73 -45.11 -4.56
CA LEU A 695 2.05 -45.70 -4.69
C LEU A 695 2.84 -45.82 -3.36
N GLU A 696 2.30 -45.31 -2.26
CA GLU A 696 2.94 -45.37 -0.92
C GLU A 696 3.32 -46.78 -0.52
N GLY A 697 2.57 -47.79 -0.96
CA GLY A 697 2.86 -49.18 -0.68
C GLY A 697 4.14 -49.75 -1.35
N LEU A 698 4.68 -49.01 -2.33
CA LEU A 698 5.92 -49.33 -3.04
C LEU A 698 7.14 -48.55 -2.51
N ALA A 699 6.97 -47.62 -1.56
CA ALA A 699 8.04 -46.81 -0.98
C ALA A 699 9.05 -47.60 -0.17
#